data_b3162674d9036986cda4d0dffa9512c6
#
_entry.id   b3162674d9036986cda4d0dffa9512c6
#
_cell.length_a   1.000
_cell.length_b   1.000
_cell.length_c   1.000
_cell.angle_alpha   90.00
_cell.angle_beta   90.00
_cell.angle_gamma   90.00
#
_symmetry.space_group_name_H-M   'P 1'
#
loop_
_entity.id
_entity.type
_entity.pdbx_description
1 polymer ?
#
loop_
_entity_poly.entity_id
_entity_poly.type
_entity_poly.pdbx_seq_one_letter_code
_entity_poly.pdbx_strand_id
1 'polypeptide(L)'
;MPIKSKKKQTQRKRTFWVILLLAAAALAAGWWLWNNKMAGSARFNAISVRVNDDTRKLLAGETLSLHPNDRVKIVSLSTNIPLNLNVRLLAEGFDVNALRYETLPLGDLLPQQETFDRYRFVIRIMHYNQDIGEVIWVVQPYAEDWIDKADRIIDPNRRIALLDRALVLLPGNAQITRRLVDGYKELQNWKRAAAILEEMAATREDVEILKELLEVYQEMNDTAAESKVMKKLIQLNPNDVAARKAYAEKLEGSEDWNRAIQEYEALLRLTNEGERLNTYKRLGYLYTTTHNHEKAIHAYLNAVKLDQKDANLHYNLSYLYEKTGQKEKANFYLDNAVTLRSGDLEGRLKLAHNLMEKDDFKRAREHLAGVLEQKPDDMKALSMMAQVLEKEGDKKALKTIYQKILSINPREDIIAYNLGALEYEVGNLKEALPYFEAFVLSHPEDANVHGILFDIYKKEKSFSSALREAITLVELRPVEGDIYDFIVEYMGKQGDYKGMIPLLQKGIKANPNQTALKKYLVAAYLKTGQEDLAIRRMEEILREKPQDAGVLLQEIFERLRDRSDDEKIIGIMKQAVEASPKDAAYRGYLIYAYLKTGKEGPAKEQMEAILKLRPNDLDLWLQLARLREKTNDIAGASKAYQQVLEISPEHPEASEAYLRLRLKGVGKADEE
;
A
#
# COMPACT_ATOMS: atom_id res chain seq x y z
N MET A 1 0.48 -23.22 -39.00
CA MET A 1 0.37 -23.29 -40.45
C MET A 1 1.13 -22.15 -41.09
N PRO A 2 2.33 -22.36 -41.61
CA PRO A 2 2.78 -21.61 -42.76
C PRO A 2 3.69 -22.46 -43.68
N ILE A 3 3.12 -23.26 -44.52
CA ILE A 3 3.91 -24.06 -45.53
C ILE A 3 3.53 -23.71 -46.98
N LYS A 4 2.57 -22.78 -47.22
CA LYS A 4 2.07 -22.49 -48.58
C LYS A 4 2.80 -21.35 -49.33
N SER A 5 3.65 -20.51 -48.72
CA SER A 5 4.26 -19.37 -49.43
C SER A 5 5.61 -19.68 -50.08
N LYS A 6 6.40 -20.64 -49.60
CA LYS A 6 7.71 -21.00 -50.18
C LYS A 6 7.59 -21.78 -51.51
N LYS A 7 6.51 -22.48 -51.79
CA LYS A 7 6.33 -23.23 -53.02
C LYS A 7 6.06 -22.36 -54.28
N LYS A 8 5.43 -21.21 -54.13
CA LYS A 8 5.14 -20.32 -55.28
C LYS A 8 6.38 -19.54 -55.78
N GLN A 9 7.29 -19.19 -54.90
CA GLN A 9 8.50 -18.43 -55.27
C GLN A 9 9.57 -19.31 -55.96
N THR A 10 9.68 -20.57 -55.56
CA THR A 10 10.55 -21.57 -56.24
C THR A 10 10.02 -21.98 -57.63
N GLN A 11 8.71 -21.99 -57.79
CA GLN A 11 8.10 -22.35 -59.09
C GLN A 11 8.30 -21.22 -60.10
N ARG A 12 8.19 -19.94 -59.77
CA ARG A 12 8.48 -18.81 -60.66
C ARG A 12 9.95 -18.72 -61.09
N LYS A 13 10.89 -18.98 -60.21
CA LYS A 13 12.33 -19.04 -60.57
C LYS A 13 12.63 -20.24 -61.49
N ARG A 14 12.02 -21.38 -61.27
CA ARG A 14 12.18 -22.56 -62.15
C ARG A 14 11.60 -22.30 -63.56
N THR A 15 10.43 -21.66 -63.63
CA THR A 15 9.80 -21.32 -64.91
C THR A 15 10.66 -20.32 -65.71
N PHE A 16 11.25 -19.31 -65.06
CA PHE A 16 12.14 -18.34 -65.67
C PHE A 16 13.39 -18.98 -66.27
N TRP A 17 14.05 -19.85 -65.50
CA TRP A 17 15.24 -20.60 -65.95
C TRP A 17 14.91 -21.62 -67.05
N VAL A 18 13.75 -22.23 -67.02
CA VAL A 18 13.31 -23.15 -68.06
C VAL A 18 13.04 -22.39 -69.37
N ILE A 19 12.44 -21.22 -69.33
CA ILE A 19 12.21 -20.37 -70.51
C ILE A 19 13.58 -19.90 -71.10
N LEU A 20 14.53 -19.51 -70.23
CA LEU A 20 15.87 -19.09 -70.69
C LEU A 20 16.67 -20.23 -71.29
N LEU A 21 16.58 -21.45 -70.73
CA LEU A 21 17.20 -22.65 -71.28
C LEU A 21 16.56 -23.11 -72.60
N LEU A 22 15.23 -22.98 -72.71
CA LEU A 22 14.52 -23.29 -73.99
C LEU A 22 14.84 -22.28 -75.06
N ALA A 23 14.98 -20.98 -74.72
CA ALA A 23 15.46 -19.98 -75.65
C ALA A 23 16.92 -20.20 -76.08
N ALA A 24 17.81 -20.55 -75.17
CA ALA A 24 19.19 -20.90 -75.47
C ALA A 24 19.30 -22.19 -76.32
N ALA A 25 18.46 -23.19 -76.00
CA ALA A 25 18.42 -24.45 -76.81
C ALA A 25 17.86 -24.23 -78.20
N ALA A 26 16.83 -23.36 -78.35
CA ALA A 26 16.30 -22.97 -79.67
C ALA A 26 17.34 -22.19 -80.49
N LEU A 27 18.12 -21.32 -79.87
CA LEU A 27 19.23 -20.60 -80.53
C LEU A 27 20.38 -21.56 -80.92
N ALA A 28 20.72 -22.49 -80.07
CA ALA A 28 21.71 -23.46 -80.31
C ALA A 28 21.27 -24.48 -81.42
N ALA A 29 20.01 -24.90 -81.44
CA ALA A 29 19.42 -25.75 -82.44
C ALA A 29 19.29 -25.02 -83.79
N GLY A 30 18.91 -23.75 -83.79
CA GLY A 30 18.92 -22.89 -84.96
C GLY A 30 20.30 -22.70 -85.56
N TRP A 31 21.34 -22.50 -84.73
CA TRP A 31 22.72 -22.41 -85.09
C TRP A 31 23.28 -23.75 -85.63
N TRP A 32 22.94 -24.88 -85.00
CA TRP A 32 23.35 -26.20 -85.38
C TRP A 32 22.73 -26.62 -86.76
N LEU A 33 21.41 -26.39 -86.95
CA LEU A 33 20.72 -26.64 -88.24
C LEU A 33 21.28 -25.79 -89.40
N TRP A 34 21.61 -24.51 -89.09
CA TRP A 34 22.20 -23.60 -90.02
C TRP A 34 23.64 -24.06 -90.45
N ASN A 35 24.47 -24.41 -89.44
CA ASN A 35 25.83 -24.82 -89.66
C ASN A 35 25.94 -26.15 -90.45
N ASN A 36 24.99 -27.08 -90.23
CA ASN A 36 24.94 -28.36 -90.91
C ASN A 36 24.32 -28.30 -92.33
N LYS A 37 23.36 -27.46 -92.55
CA LYS A 37 22.64 -27.31 -93.81
C LYS A 37 23.38 -26.45 -94.86
N MET A 38 24.38 -25.68 -94.45
CA MET A 38 25.01 -24.63 -95.24
C MET A 38 26.48 -24.84 -95.51
N ALA A 39 26.98 -26.07 -95.38
CA ALA A 39 28.31 -26.42 -95.82
C ALA A 39 28.43 -26.34 -97.37
N GLY A 40 28.69 -25.12 -97.85
CA GLY A 40 28.73 -24.78 -99.30
C GLY A 40 27.81 -23.60 -99.70
N SER A 41 26.91 -23.07 -98.73
CA SER A 41 26.03 -21.96 -99.00
C SER A 41 26.66 -20.59 -98.62
N ALA A 42 26.07 -19.53 -99.08
CA ALA A 42 26.41 -18.12 -98.75
C ALA A 42 26.40 -17.93 -97.21
N ARG A 43 27.47 -17.38 -96.61
CA ARG A 43 27.64 -17.19 -95.20
C ARG A 43 28.10 -15.78 -94.86
N PHE A 44 27.47 -15.22 -93.81
CA PHE A 44 27.91 -13.98 -93.17
C PHE A 44 29.02 -14.33 -92.16
N ASN A 45 30.19 -13.65 -92.19
CA ASN A 45 31.28 -13.83 -91.27
C ASN A 45 31.34 -12.80 -90.17
N ALA A 46 31.26 -11.50 -90.55
CA ALA A 46 31.27 -10.38 -89.61
C ALA A 46 30.90 -9.10 -90.27
N ILE A 47 30.40 -8.15 -89.46
CA ILE A 47 30.24 -6.78 -89.78
C ILE A 47 31.08 -5.90 -88.83
N SER A 48 31.82 -4.93 -89.39
CA SER A 48 32.54 -3.97 -88.58
C SER A 48 31.75 -2.68 -88.53
N VAL A 49 31.42 -2.22 -87.34
CA VAL A 49 30.63 -1.00 -87.11
C VAL A 49 31.51 -0.04 -86.34
N ARG A 50 31.70 1.15 -86.86
CA ARG A 50 32.30 2.26 -86.11
C ARG A 50 31.19 2.94 -85.31
N VAL A 51 31.38 3.03 -83.99
CA VAL A 51 30.51 3.75 -83.08
C VAL A 51 31.37 4.85 -82.47
N ASN A 52 31.04 6.09 -82.83
CA ASN A 52 31.87 7.27 -82.55
C ASN A 52 33.31 7.04 -83.09
N ASP A 53 34.30 6.93 -82.24
CA ASP A 53 35.68 6.70 -82.62
C ASP A 53 36.13 5.22 -82.50
N ASP A 54 35.27 4.35 -81.96
CA ASP A 54 35.55 2.93 -81.73
C ASP A 54 34.98 2.08 -82.90
N THR A 55 35.80 1.10 -83.36
CA THR A 55 35.31 0.15 -84.38
C THR A 55 35.14 -1.22 -83.75
N ARG A 56 33.92 -1.72 -83.74
CA ARG A 56 33.54 -3.04 -83.21
C ARG A 56 33.19 -3.98 -84.30
N LYS A 57 33.76 -5.20 -84.20
CA LYS A 57 33.48 -6.29 -85.14
C LYS A 57 32.48 -7.24 -84.48
N LEU A 58 31.35 -7.43 -85.18
CA LEU A 58 30.25 -8.29 -84.75
C LEU A 58 30.18 -9.55 -85.61
N LEU A 59 30.03 -10.68 -84.96
CA LEU A 59 29.76 -11.96 -85.59
C LEU A 59 28.26 -12.22 -85.71
N ALA A 60 27.84 -13.25 -86.41
CA ALA A 60 26.44 -13.61 -86.55
C ALA A 60 25.78 -13.87 -85.16
N GLY A 61 24.64 -13.26 -84.98
CA GLY A 61 23.85 -13.34 -83.72
C GLY A 61 24.36 -12.46 -82.60
N GLU A 62 25.47 -11.75 -82.74
CA GLU A 62 25.95 -10.83 -81.70
C GLU A 62 25.12 -9.58 -81.56
N THR A 63 25.06 -9.09 -80.35
CA THR A 63 24.32 -7.88 -80.03
C THR A 63 25.29 -6.71 -79.79
N LEU A 64 24.99 -5.55 -80.38
CA LEU A 64 25.67 -4.31 -80.18
C LEU A 64 24.74 -3.40 -79.36
N SER A 65 25.19 -3.01 -78.18
CA SER A 65 24.51 -1.98 -77.38
C SER A 65 24.98 -0.59 -77.81
N LEU A 66 24.05 0.28 -78.09
CA LEU A 66 24.25 1.63 -78.64
C LEU A 66 23.44 2.66 -77.85
N HIS A 67 24.01 3.84 -77.80
CA HIS A 67 23.33 5.00 -77.22
C HIS A 67 22.61 5.79 -78.36
N PRO A 68 21.44 6.42 -78.12
CA PRO A 68 20.75 7.22 -79.12
C PRO A 68 21.59 8.36 -79.71
N ASN A 69 22.56 8.89 -78.96
CA ASN A 69 23.46 9.96 -79.40
C ASN A 69 24.71 9.43 -80.14
N ASP A 70 24.90 8.10 -80.26
CA ASP A 70 26.04 7.56 -80.94
C ASP A 70 26.01 7.89 -82.46
N ARG A 71 27.17 8.17 -82.95
CA ARG A 71 27.39 8.33 -84.40
C ARG A 71 27.89 7.00 -84.97
N VAL A 72 27.08 6.45 -85.84
CA VAL A 72 27.34 5.06 -86.31
C VAL A 72 27.65 5.04 -87.81
N LYS A 73 28.64 4.17 -88.15
CA LYS A 73 29.00 3.88 -89.54
C LYS A 73 29.33 2.41 -89.69
N ILE A 74 28.81 1.81 -90.75
CA ILE A 74 29.27 0.41 -91.12
C ILE A 74 30.53 0.56 -91.94
N VAL A 75 31.65 0.08 -91.39
CA VAL A 75 32.99 0.23 -92.01
C VAL A 75 33.25 -0.87 -92.97
N SER A 76 32.91 -2.11 -92.59
CA SER A 76 33.11 -3.24 -93.48
C SER A 76 32.12 -4.36 -93.24
N LEU A 77 31.84 -5.11 -94.30
CA LEU A 77 31.01 -6.33 -94.23
C LEU A 77 31.88 -7.46 -94.84
N SER A 78 31.96 -8.56 -94.03
CA SER A 78 32.74 -9.76 -94.43
C SER A 78 31.78 -10.93 -94.60
N THR A 79 31.77 -11.49 -95.76
CA THR A 79 31.06 -12.74 -96.12
C THR A 79 31.98 -13.69 -96.85
N ASN A 80 31.59 -14.92 -97.06
CA ASN A 80 32.30 -15.87 -97.96
C ASN A 80 31.94 -15.63 -99.45
N ILE A 81 31.15 -14.56 -99.80
CA ILE A 81 30.76 -14.19 -101.11
C ILE A 81 31.79 -13.20 -101.67
N PRO A 82 32.41 -13.51 -102.84
CA PRO A 82 33.40 -12.64 -103.45
C PRO A 82 32.86 -11.19 -103.63
N LEU A 83 33.63 -10.20 -103.15
CA LEU A 83 33.31 -8.78 -103.25
C LEU A 83 31.94 -8.38 -102.66
N ASN A 84 31.33 -9.26 -101.78
CA ASN A 84 29.99 -9.10 -101.27
C ASN A 84 28.95 -8.83 -102.34
N LEU A 85 29.07 -9.47 -103.50
CA LEU A 85 28.15 -9.23 -104.62
C LEU A 85 26.68 -9.58 -104.24
N ASN A 86 25.74 -8.67 -104.50
CA ASN A 86 24.34 -8.85 -104.19
C ASN A 86 24.07 -9.09 -102.69
N VAL A 87 24.96 -8.65 -101.83
CA VAL A 87 24.75 -8.61 -100.40
C VAL A 87 24.20 -7.27 -99.97
N ARG A 88 23.01 -7.24 -99.36
CA ARG A 88 22.37 -6.12 -98.81
C ARG A 88 22.07 -6.30 -97.28
N LEU A 89 21.96 -5.18 -96.64
CA LEU A 89 21.52 -5.16 -95.25
C LEU A 89 20.03 -4.79 -95.18
N LEU A 90 19.27 -5.50 -94.37
CA LEU A 90 17.85 -5.19 -94.19
C LEU A 90 17.58 -5.05 -92.70
N ALA A 91 17.01 -3.93 -92.31
CA ALA A 91 16.53 -3.71 -90.94
C ALA A 91 15.08 -3.21 -91.02
N GLU A 92 14.22 -3.66 -90.11
CA GLU A 92 12.86 -3.13 -89.97
C GLU A 92 12.91 -1.79 -89.24
N GLY A 93 12.27 -0.75 -89.79
CA GLY A 93 12.11 0.52 -89.13
C GLY A 93 13.15 1.58 -89.42
N PHE A 94 14.29 1.24 -90.14
CA PHE A 94 15.24 2.26 -90.57
C PHE A 94 16.10 1.78 -91.77
N ASP A 95 16.63 2.73 -92.52
CA ASP A 95 17.53 2.43 -93.60
C ASP A 95 18.97 2.26 -93.16
N VAL A 96 19.31 0.99 -92.82
CA VAL A 96 20.66 0.58 -92.36
C VAL A 96 21.73 0.74 -93.44
N ASN A 97 21.35 0.80 -94.79
CA ASN A 97 22.31 0.92 -95.87
C ASN A 97 22.91 2.34 -95.97
N ALA A 98 22.19 3.37 -95.55
CA ALA A 98 22.71 4.74 -95.45
C ALA A 98 24.00 4.77 -94.55
N LEU A 99 24.08 3.99 -93.54
CA LEU A 99 25.23 3.89 -92.62
C LEU A 99 26.50 3.25 -93.26
N ARG A 100 26.38 2.68 -94.47
CA ARG A 100 27.57 2.19 -95.23
C ARG A 100 28.33 3.32 -95.92
N TYR A 101 27.67 4.42 -96.13
CA TYR A 101 28.22 5.55 -96.85
C TYR A 101 28.56 6.73 -95.92
N GLU A 102 27.72 6.98 -94.96
CA GLU A 102 27.82 8.14 -94.06
C GLU A 102 27.88 7.73 -92.60
N THR A 103 28.46 8.57 -91.78
CA THR A 103 28.40 8.49 -90.32
C THR A 103 27.21 9.31 -89.82
N LEU A 104 26.14 8.68 -89.41
CA LEU A 104 24.93 9.34 -89.01
C LEU A 104 24.72 9.29 -87.49
N PRO A 105 24.14 10.31 -86.88
CA PRO A 105 23.63 10.22 -85.53
C PRO A 105 22.53 9.17 -85.44
N LEU A 106 22.60 8.28 -84.50
CA LEU A 106 21.66 7.17 -84.41
C LEU A 106 20.24 7.64 -84.08
N GLY A 107 20.14 8.71 -83.25
CA GLY A 107 18.86 9.34 -82.92
C GLY A 107 18.01 9.77 -84.10
N ASP A 108 18.66 10.21 -85.19
CA ASP A 108 17.99 10.62 -86.41
C ASP A 108 17.33 9.45 -87.19
N LEU A 109 17.77 8.24 -86.90
CA LEU A 109 17.28 7.00 -87.46
C LEU A 109 16.23 6.30 -86.66
N LEU A 110 15.94 6.80 -85.45
CA LEU A 110 14.97 6.18 -84.53
C LEU A 110 13.53 6.51 -84.95
N PRO A 111 12.57 5.62 -84.80
CA PRO A 111 11.17 5.87 -85.05
C PRO A 111 10.69 7.08 -84.26
N GLN A 112 10.04 8.04 -84.94
CA GLN A 112 9.50 9.28 -84.35
C GLN A 112 10.55 10.15 -83.63
N GLN A 113 11.87 9.90 -83.81
CA GLN A 113 12.96 10.59 -83.14
C GLN A 113 12.86 10.53 -81.58
N GLU A 114 12.19 9.51 -81.07
CA GLU A 114 12.08 9.28 -79.61
C GLU A 114 13.36 8.63 -79.05
N THR A 115 14.17 9.40 -78.34
CA THR A 115 15.47 8.97 -77.84
C THR A 115 15.39 8.29 -76.48
N PHE A 116 14.22 8.41 -75.81
CA PHE A 116 14.01 7.86 -74.45
C PHE A 116 13.14 6.60 -74.50
N ASP A 117 13.56 5.63 -75.39
CA ASP A 117 12.98 4.31 -75.45
C ASP A 117 14.05 3.25 -75.77
N ARG A 118 13.66 2.01 -75.78
CA ARG A 118 14.54 0.90 -76.15
C ARG A 118 14.10 0.34 -77.51
N TYR A 119 14.99 0.41 -78.43
CA TYR A 119 14.79 -0.13 -79.77
C TYR A 119 15.66 -1.36 -79.94
N ARG A 120 15.12 -2.39 -80.55
CA ARG A 120 15.81 -3.60 -80.94
C ARG A 120 15.70 -3.76 -82.43
N PHE A 121 16.81 -3.50 -83.14
CA PHE A 121 16.88 -3.66 -84.57
C PHE A 121 17.60 -4.97 -84.87
N VAL A 122 16.95 -5.84 -85.68
CA VAL A 122 17.55 -7.02 -86.22
C VAL A 122 18.03 -6.68 -87.62
N ILE A 123 19.35 -6.56 -87.78
CA ILE A 123 19.97 -6.26 -89.09
C ILE A 123 20.28 -7.57 -89.75
N ARG A 124 19.47 -7.95 -90.75
CA ARG A 124 19.62 -9.15 -91.51
C ARG A 124 20.57 -8.88 -92.63
N ILE A 125 21.49 -9.80 -92.90
CA ILE A 125 22.42 -9.78 -94.03
C ILE A 125 21.84 -10.68 -95.10
N MET A 126 21.39 -10.11 -96.21
CA MET A 126 20.70 -10.80 -97.28
C MET A 126 21.62 -11.00 -98.44
N HIS A 127 21.70 -12.19 -99.04
CA HIS A 127 22.26 -12.49 -100.34
C HIS A 127 21.10 -12.82 -101.30
N TYR A 128 20.80 -11.95 -102.27
CA TYR A 128 19.50 -11.98 -103.01
C TYR A 128 18.31 -11.96 -102.02
N ASN A 129 17.51 -12.99 -101.99
CA ASN A 129 16.40 -13.16 -101.07
C ASN A 129 16.63 -14.15 -99.93
N GLN A 130 17.87 -14.68 -99.82
CA GLN A 130 18.22 -15.57 -98.73
C GLN A 130 18.90 -14.86 -97.57
N ASP A 131 18.42 -15.11 -96.33
CA ASP A 131 19.10 -14.65 -95.17
C ASP A 131 20.35 -15.47 -94.94
N ILE A 132 21.53 -14.79 -94.83
CA ILE A 132 22.83 -15.44 -94.61
C ILE A 132 23.43 -15.14 -93.23
N GLY A 133 22.70 -14.34 -92.34
CA GLY A 133 23.04 -14.01 -90.98
C GLY A 133 22.46 -12.74 -90.52
N GLU A 134 22.47 -12.53 -89.23
CA GLU A 134 21.96 -11.35 -88.57
C GLU A 134 22.83 -10.84 -87.44
N VAL A 135 22.76 -9.58 -87.14
CA VAL A 135 23.26 -8.95 -85.90
C VAL A 135 22.16 -8.12 -85.28
N ILE A 136 22.22 -7.98 -83.97
CA ILE A 136 21.18 -7.26 -83.21
C ILE A 136 21.77 -5.97 -82.68
N TRP A 137 21.06 -4.87 -82.95
CA TRP A 137 21.37 -3.60 -82.29
C TRP A 137 20.30 -3.29 -81.24
N VAL A 138 20.77 -2.96 -80.03
CA VAL A 138 19.91 -2.51 -78.94
C VAL A 138 20.28 -1.05 -78.68
N VAL A 139 19.38 -0.15 -79.03
CA VAL A 139 19.57 1.28 -78.81
C VAL A 139 18.71 1.71 -77.61
N GLN A 140 19.35 2.23 -76.63
CA GLN A 140 18.66 2.73 -75.41
C GLN A 140 19.51 3.80 -74.71
N PRO A 141 18.88 4.79 -74.02
CA PRO A 141 19.61 5.74 -73.18
C PRO A 141 20.26 5.02 -72.02
N TYR A 142 21.36 5.58 -71.50
CA TYR A 142 22.00 5.15 -70.29
C TYR A 142 21.21 5.62 -69.05
N ALA A 143 21.57 5.08 -67.86
CA ALA A 143 20.89 5.45 -66.61
C ALA A 143 21.07 6.95 -66.30
N GLU A 144 22.23 7.49 -66.56
CA GLU A 144 22.57 8.89 -66.36
C GLU A 144 21.66 9.82 -67.17
N ASP A 145 21.32 9.50 -68.41
CA ASP A 145 20.43 10.31 -69.25
C ASP A 145 19.00 10.41 -68.65
N TRP A 146 18.53 9.28 -68.13
CA TRP A 146 17.24 9.23 -67.47
C TRP A 146 17.23 10.06 -66.17
N ILE A 147 18.32 9.98 -65.42
CA ILE A 147 18.49 10.71 -64.16
C ILE A 147 18.60 12.20 -64.43
N ASP A 148 19.43 12.63 -65.39
CA ASP A 148 19.59 14.03 -65.81
C ASP A 148 18.28 14.62 -66.29
N LYS A 149 17.50 13.85 -67.05
CA LYS A 149 16.15 14.30 -67.48
C LYS A 149 15.19 14.39 -66.32
N ALA A 150 15.21 13.46 -65.40
CA ALA A 150 14.37 13.43 -64.19
C ALA A 150 14.70 14.61 -63.26
N ASP A 151 15.97 14.92 -63.06
CA ASP A 151 16.42 15.98 -62.15
C ASP A 151 16.01 17.40 -62.68
N ARG A 152 15.73 17.54 -63.98
CA ARG A 152 15.17 18.78 -64.58
C ARG A 152 13.67 18.91 -64.39
N ILE A 153 12.97 17.87 -63.94
CA ILE A 153 11.52 17.87 -63.77
C ILE A 153 11.21 18.31 -62.34
N ILE A 154 10.54 19.44 -62.19
CA ILE A 154 10.16 20.00 -60.90
C ILE A 154 9.04 19.16 -60.23
N ASP A 155 8.09 18.69 -61.02
CA ASP A 155 6.94 17.91 -60.50
C ASP A 155 7.38 16.48 -60.13
N PRO A 156 7.32 16.12 -58.84
CA PRO A 156 7.76 14.80 -58.37
C PRO A 156 6.98 13.65 -59.02
N ASN A 157 5.69 13.80 -59.28
CA ASN A 157 4.89 12.74 -59.91
C ASN A 157 5.36 12.44 -61.33
N ARG A 158 5.66 13.49 -62.11
CA ARG A 158 6.21 13.34 -63.47
C ARG A 158 7.61 12.78 -63.46
N ARG A 159 8.42 13.16 -62.44
CA ARG A 159 9.77 12.64 -62.25
C ARG A 159 9.71 11.14 -61.95
N ILE A 160 8.85 10.68 -61.03
CA ILE A 160 8.66 9.27 -60.71
C ILE A 160 8.19 8.50 -61.93
N ALA A 161 7.19 9.00 -62.69
CA ALA A 161 6.70 8.32 -63.88
C ALA A 161 7.79 8.13 -64.94
N LEU A 162 8.69 9.11 -65.10
CA LEU A 162 9.86 8.97 -65.99
C LEU A 162 10.85 7.92 -65.50
N LEU A 163 11.17 7.91 -64.20
CA LEU A 163 12.10 6.96 -63.59
C LEU A 163 11.53 5.54 -63.57
N ASP A 164 10.22 5.37 -63.37
CA ASP A 164 9.54 4.08 -63.46
C ASP A 164 9.67 3.51 -64.90
N ARG A 165 9.46 4.34 -65.90
CA ARG A 165 9.69 3.94 -67.29
C ARG A 165 11.14 3.56 -67.55
N ALA A 166 12.10 4.32 -66.99
CA ALA A 166 13.50 4.01 -67.08
C ALA A 166 13.85 2.66 -66.46
N LEU A 167 13.24 2.34 -65.30
CA LEU A 167 13.48 1.08 -64.60
C LEU A 167 12.93 -0.15 -65.35
N VAL A 168 11.83 0.02 -66.10
CA VAL A 168 11.31 -1.01 -67.00
C VAL A 168 12.31 -1.34 -68.09
N LEU A 169 13.02 -0.33 -68.60
CA LEU A 169 14.03 -0.50 -69.66
C LEU A 169 15.40 -0.93 -69.11
N LEU A 170 15.72 -0.52 -67.93
CA LEU A 170 16.99 -0.79 -67.22
C LEU A 170 16.71 -1.48 -65.84
N PRO A 171 16.18 -2.71 -65.86
CA PRO A 171 15.77 -3.38 -64.63
C PRO A 171 16.95 -3.58 -63.69
N GLY A 172 16.71 -3.29 -62.38
CA GLY A 172 17.72 -3.45 -61.34
C GLY A 172 18.82 -2.37 -61.34
N ASN A 173 18.64 -1.26 -62.08
CA ASN A 173 19.62 -0.18 -62.00
C ASN A 173 19.53 0.57 -60.67
N ALA A 174 20.61 0.43 -59.87
CA ALA A 174 20.66 0.97 -58.50
C ALA A 174 20.52 2.51 -58.42
N GLN A 175 21.05 3.24 -59.43
CA GLN A 175 20.97 4.72 -59.45
C GLN A 175 19.56 5.21 -59.69
N ILE A 176 18.84 4.63 -60.67
CA ILE A 176 17.45 4.94 -60.96
C ILE A 176 16.56 4.57 -59.76
N THR A 177 16.76 3.38 -59.20
CA THR A 177 16.02 2.91 -58.02
C THR A 177 16.18 3.88 -56.83
N ARG A 178 17.41 4.39 -56.66
CA ARG A 178 17.70 5.36 -55.57
C ARG A 178 16.93 6.67 -55.78
N ARG A 179 16.89 7.20 -57.02
CA ARG A 179 16.13 8.41 -57.36
C ARG A 179 14.63 8.22 -57.18
N LEU A 180 14.11 7.03 -57.43
CA LEU A 180 12.71 6.71 -57.16
C LEU A 180 12.41 6.76 -55.67
N VAL A 181 13.28 6.23 -54.80
CA VAL A 181 13.15 6.33 -53.35
C VAL A 181 13.07 7.80 -52.93
N ASP A 182 14.01 8.63 -53.40
CA ASP A 182 14.03 10.07 -53.10
C ASP A 182 12.72 10.75 -53.55
N GLY A 183 12.23 10.43 -54.74
CA GLY A 183 10.95 10.97 -55.26
C GLY A 183 9.74 10.54 -54.42
N TYR A 184 9.67 9.30 -54.00
CA TYR A 184 8.58 8.84 -53.15
C TYR A 184 8.67 9.41 -51.74
N LYS A 185 9.88 9.64 -51.19
CA LYS A 185 10.09 10.34 -49.88
C LYS A 185 9.60 11.81 -49.99
N GLU A 186 9.89 12.50 -51.10
CA GLU A 186 9.43 13.86 -51.36
C GLU A 186 7.89 13.97 -51.40
N LEU A 187 7.23 12.97 -51.98
CA LEU A 187 5.76 12.85 -51.98
C LEU A 187 5.18 12.30 -50.67
N GLN A 188 5.99 12.03 -49.66
CA GLN A 188 5.57 11.38 -48.41
C GLN A 188 4.89 10.01 -48.64
N ASN A 189 5.18 9.39 -49.79
CA ASN A 189 4.67 8.04 -50.08
C ASN A 189 5.61 6.99 -49.49
N TRP A 190 5.65 7.00 -48.14
CA TRP A 190 6.54 6.16 -47.34
C TRP A 190 6.39 4.68 -47.64
N LYS A 191 5.17 4.20 -47.92
CA LYS A 191 4.92 2.79 -48.28
C LYS A 191 5.65 2.36 -49.55
N ARG A 192 5.68 3.20 -50.58
CA ARG A 192 6.39 2.89 -51.81
C ARG A 192 7.90 2.99 -51.63
N ALA A 193 8.36 4.01 -50.90
CA ALA A 193 9.77 4.14 -50.54
C ALA A 193 10.27 2.92 -49.77
N ALA A 194 9.50 2.48 -48.76
CA ALA A 194 9.84 1.27 -47.97
C ALA A 194 9.93 0.03 -48.86
N ALA A 195 8.95 -0.22 -49.73
CA ALA A 195 8.92 -1.41 -50.57
C ALA A 195 10.16 -1.50 -51.49
N ILE A 196 10.60 -0.36 -52.07
CA ILE A 196 11.77 -0.31 -52.89
C ILE A 196 13.06 -0.54 -52.05
N LEU A 197 13.16 0.10 -50.89
CA LEU A 197 14.30 -0.07 -49.98
C LEU A 197 14.39 -1.49 -49.44
N GLU A 198 13.26 -2.16 -49.19
CA GLU A 198 13.22 -3.59 -48.82
C GLU A 198 13.80 -4.48 -49.95
N GLU A 199 13.41 -4.23 -51.20
CA GLU A 199 13.96 -4.97 -52.34
C GLU A 199 15.45 -4.71 -52.53
N MET A 200 15.90 -3.47 -52.38
CA MET A 200 17.33 -3.13 -52.37
C MET A 200 18.10 -3.85 -51.25
N ALA A 201 17.55 -3.84 -50.06
CA ALA A 201 18.14 -4.49 -48.88
C ALA A 201 18.13 -6.03 -48.97
N ALA A 202 17.22 -6.62 -49.75
CA ALA A 202 17.17 -8.06 -50.02
C ALA A 202 18.25 -8.51 -51.02
N THR A 203 18.62 -7.64 -51.96
CA THR A 203 19.65 -7.92 -52.95
C THR A 203 21.06 -7.65 -52.43
N ARG A 204 21.20 -6.66 -51.57
CA ARG A 204 22.47 -6.26 -50.97
C ARG A 204 22.26 -5.83 -49.53
N GLU A 205 22.87 -6.52 -48.57
CA GLU A 205 22.85 -6.12 -47.16
C GLU A 205 23.79 -4.92 -46.93
N ASP A 206 23.27 -3.75 -47.21
CA ASP A 206 23.96 -2.47 -47.08
C ASP A 206 23.45 -1.71 -45.85
N VAL A 207 24.36 -1.31 -44.99
CA VAL A 207 24.02 -0.59 -43.72
C VAL A 207 23.33 0.73 -44.02
N GLU A 208 23.72 1.45 -45.08
CA GLU A 208 23.11 2.74 -45.43
C GLU A 208 21.68 2.56 -45.93
N ILE A 209 21.40 1.53 -46.75
CA ILE A 209 20.04 1.19 -47.17
C ILE A 209 19.15 0.85 -45.95
N LEU A 210 19.68 0.08 -45.01
CA LEU A 210 18.95 -0.29 -43.81
C LEU A 210 18.68 0.93 -42.90
N LYS A 211 19.62 1.87 -42.78
CA LYS A 211 19.40 3.12 -42.05
C LYS A 211 18.27 3.97 -42.68
N GLU A 212 18.32 4.09 -44.01
CA GLU A 212 17.28 4.83 -44.72
C GLU A 212 15.91 4.16 -44.63
N LEU A 213 15.89 2.83 -44.69
CA LEU A 213 14.66 2.04 -44.44
C LEU A 213 14.14 2.26 -43.02
N LEU A 214 15.01 2.37 -42.03
CA LEU A 214 14.66 2.69 -40.67
C LEU A 214 14.00 4.07 -40.56
N GLU A 215 14.57 5.10 -41.19
CA GLU A 215 13.99 6.44 -41.26
C GLU A 215 12.56 6.42 -41.85
N VAL A 216 12.40 5.70 -43.00
CA VAL A 216 11.09 5.58 -43.64
C VAL A 216 10.07 4.89 -42.72
N TYR A 217 10.45 3.85 -41.98
CA TYR A 217 9.53 3.21 -41.03
C TYR A 217 9.22 4.08 -39.82
N GLN A 218 10.16 4.94 -39.38
CA GLN A 218 9.90 5.94 -38.34
C GLN A 218 8.84 6.94 -38.77
N GLU A 219 8.93 7.45 -40.01
CA GLU A 219 7.91 8.34 -40.60
C GLU A 219 6.55 7.64 -40.76
N MET A 220 6.53 6.34 -41.02
CA MET A 220 5.31 5.52 -41.06
C MET A 220 4.75 5.19 -39.70
N ASN A 221 5.48 5.40 -38.62
CA ASN A 221 5.19 4.91 -37.28
C ASN A 221 5.01 3.37 -37.21
N ASP A 222 5.68 2.63 -38.07
CA ASP A 222 5.66 1.16 -38.09
C ASP A 222 6.70 0.59 -37.14
N THR A 223 6.32 0.52 -35.87
CA THR A 223 7.21 0.06 -34.79
C THR A 223 7.70 -1.37 -34.95
N ALA A 224 6.90 -2.23 -35.61
CA ALA A 224 7.27 -3.61 -35.83
C ALA A 224 8.36 -3.74 -36.92
N ALA A 225 8.21 -3.01 -38.00
CA ALA A 225 9.19 -2.96 -39.08
C ALA A 225 10.49 -2.28 -38.63
N GLU A 226 10.40 -1.15 -37.88
CA GLU A 226 11.56 -0.53 -37.26
C GLU A 226 12.39 -1.50 -36.43
N SER A 227 11.74 -2.23 -35.49
CA SER A 227 12.42 -3.20 -34.61
C SER A 227 13.12 -4.29 -35.42
N LYS A 228 12.54 -4.72 -36.54
CA LYS A 228 13.12 -5.73 -37.43
C LYS A 228 14.40 -5.22 -38.13
N VAL A 229 14.36 -3.96 -38.61
CA VAL A 229 15.49 -3.31 -39.28
C VAL A 229 16.61 -3.02 -38.26
N MET A 230 16.27 -2.48 -37.07
CA MET A 230 17.25 -2.25 -35.99
C MET A 230 17.97 -3.53 -35.61
N LYS A 231 17.24 -4.65 -35.45
CA LYS A 231 17.84 -5.95 -35.17
C LYS A 231 18.82 -6.37 -36.26
N LYS A 232 18.47 -6.13 -37.55
CA LYS A 232 19.34 -6.45 -38.67
C LYS A 232 20.61 -5.58 -38.68
N LEU A 233 20.49 -4.29 -38.38
CA LEU A 233 21.63 -3.38 -38.24
C LEU A 233 22.61 -3.86 -37.15
N ILE A 234 22.08 -4.27 -35.99
CA ILE A 234 22.90 -4.81 -34.90
C ILE A 234 23.58 -6.15 -35.29
N GLN A 235 22.89 -6.99 -36.07
CA GLN A 235 23.51 -8.24 -36.58
C GLN A 235 24.70 -7.96 -37.51
N LEU A 236 24.61 -6.91 -38.32
CA LEU A 236 25.69 -6.51 -39.23
C LEU A 236 26.84 -5.82 -38.48
N ASN A 237 26.54 -5.03 -37.49
CA ASN A 237 27.54 -4.40 -36.63
C ASN A 237 27.21 -4.63 -35.14
N PRO A 238 27.61 -5.75 -34.56
CA PRO A 238 27.32 -6.09 -33.16
C PRO A 238 27.91 -5.13 -32.13
N ASN A 239 28.88 -4.33 -32.50
CA ASN A 239 29.56 -3.38 -31.60
C ASN A 239 29.04 -1.95 -31.72
N ASP A 240 28.01 -1.71 -32.51
CA ASP A 240 27.39 -0.40 -32.63
C ASP A 240 26.57 -0.06 -31.36
N VAL A 241 27.19 0.69 -30.45
CA VAL A 241 26.61 1.12 -29.20
C VAL A 241 25.38 1.96 -29.42
N ALA A 242 25.40 2.86 -30.43
CA ALA A 242 24.28 3.75 -30.69
C ALA A 242 23.04 3.01 -31.21
N ALA A 243 23.24 2.11 -32.18
CA ALA A 243 22.18 1.28 -32.72
C ALA A 243 21.57 0.35 -31.64
N ARG A 244 22.41 -0.29 -30.81
CA ARG A 244 21.93 -1.14 -29.71
C ARG A 244 21.14 -0.34 -28.69
N LYS A 245 21.61 0.85 -28.32
CA LYS A 245 20.92 1.71 -27.36
C LYS A 245 19.55 2.11 -27.89
N ALA A 246 19.49 2.57 -29.14
CA ALA A 246 18.21 2.94 -29.78
C ALA A 246 17.25 1.74 -29.84
N TYR A 247 17.77 0.54 -30.16
CA TYR A 247 16.95 -0.67 -30.20
C TYR A 247 16.46 -1.08 -28.80
N ALA A 248 17.32 -1.01 -27.78
CA ALA A 248 16.95 -1.30 -26.40
C ALA A 248 15.85 -0.35 -25.89
N GLU A 249 15.98 0.95 -26.18
CA GLU A 249 14.99 1.96 -25.84
C GLU A 249 13.65 1.73 -26.58
N LYS A 250 13.71 1.28 -27.84
CA LYS A 250 12.52 0.93 -28.61
C LYS A 250 11.81 -0.30 -28.05
N LEU A 251 12.56 -1.34 -27.68
CA LEU A 251 12.04 -2.54 -27.03
C LEU A 251 11.42 -2.21 -25.67
N GLU A 252 12.03 -1.30 -24.90
CA GLU A 252 11.50 -0.80 -23.65
C GLU A 252 10.15 -0.08 -23.87
N GLY A 253 10.06 0.80 -24.88
CA GLY A 253 8.82 1.51 -25.23
C GLY A 253 7.71 0.60 -25.75
N SER A 254 8.03 -0.57 -26.28
CA SER A 254 7.06 -1.60 -26.70
C SER A 254 6.80 -2.68 -25.65
N GLU A 255 7.28 -2.48 -24.42
CA GLU A 255 7.14 -3.39 -23.28
C GLU A 255 7.77 -4.80 -23.50
N ASP A 256 8.67 -4.94 -24.47
CA ASP A 256 9.43 -6.18 -24.65
C ASP A 256 10.64 -6.21 -23.69
N TRP A 257 10.30 -6.25 -22.40
CA TRP A 257 11.27 -6.13 -21.31
C TRP A 257 12.42 -7.12 -21.40
N ASN A 258 12.14 -8.36 -21.79
CA ASN A 258 13.15 -9.41 -21.83
C ASN A 258 14.19 -9.16 -22.92
N ARG A 259 13.78 -8.71 -24.10
CA ARG A 259 14.75 -8.37 -25.15
C ARG A 259 15.47 -7.06 -24.84
N ALA A 260 14.79 -6.07 -24.27
CA ALA A 260 15.42 -4.84 -23.81
C ALA A 260 16.56 -5.14 -22.82
N ILE A 261 16.31 -6.02 -21.85
CA ILE A 261 17.33 -6.47 -20.88
C ILE A 261 18.55 -7.06 -21.61
N GLN A 262 18.34 -7.95 -22.58
CA GLN A 262 19.44 -8.57 -23.33
C GLN A 262 20.30 -7.53 -24.06
N GLU A 263 19.68 -6.53 -24.66
CA GLU A 263 20.42 -5.47 -25.35
C GLU A 263 21.16 -4.55 -24.38
N TYR A 264 20.55 -4.19 -23.23
CA TYR A 264 21.25 -3.42 -22.20
C TYR A 264 22.40 -4.23 -21.53
N GLU A 265 22.24 -5.54 -21.33
CA GLU A 265 23.34 -6.41 -20.86
C GLU A 265 24.50 -6.46 -21.89
N ALA A 266 24.16 -6.47 -23.18
CA ALA A 266 25.19 -6.41 -24.24
C ALA A 266 25.90 -5.04 -24.26
N LEU A 267 25.16 -3.94 -24.03
CA LEU A 267 25.73 -2.59 -23.93
C LEU A 267 26.76 -2.46 -22.82
N LEU A 268 26.55 -3.12 -21.67
CA LEU A 268 27.51 -3.10 -20.56
C LEU A 268 28.89 -3.64 -20.95
N ARG A 269 28.95 -4.55 -21.94
CA ARG A 269 30.22 -5.13 -22.42
C ARG A 269 30.95 -4.22 -23.41
N LEU A 270 30.19 -3.31 -24.04
CA LEU A 270 30.69 -2.46 -25.12
C LEU A 270 31.02 -1.04 -24.64
N THR A 271 30.38 -0.60 -23.54
CA THR A 271 30.49 0.77 -23.04
C THR A 271 31.58 0.93 -21.99
N ASN A 272 32.17 2.11 -21.91
CA ASN A 272 33.10 2.50 -20.88
C ASN A 272 32.37 2.79 -19.54
N GLU A 273 33.13 3.00 -18.46
CA GLU A 273 32.60 3.18 -17.11
C GLU A 273 31.62 4.37 -16.98
N GLY A 274 31.92 5.48 -17.67
CA GLY A 274 31.05 6.67 -17.62
C GLY A 274 29.68 6.48 -18.27
N GLU A 275 29.59 5.62 -19.27
CA GLU A 275 28.35 5.31 -19.99
C GLU A 275 27.51 4.22 -19.29
N ARG A 276 28.15 3.37 -18.49
CA ARG A 276 27.52 2.24 -17.79
C ARG A 276 26.49 2.69 -16.75
N LEU A 277 26.63 3.87 -16.17
CA LEU A 277 25.70 4.36 -15.15
C LEU A 277 24.23 4.31 -15.62
N ASN A 278 23.96 4.89 -16.78
CA ASN A 278 22.61 4.90 -17.34
C ASN A 278 22.11 3.50 -17.68
N THR A 279 23.00 2.67 -18.23
CA THR A 279 22.67 1.27 -18.55
C THR A 279 22.31 0.47 -17.30
N TYR A 280 23.06 0.62 -16.20
CA TYR A 280 22.73 0.00 -14.92
C TYR A 280 21.40 0.52 -14.34
N LYS A 281 21.12 1.82 -14.47
CA LYS A 281 19.82 2.39 -14.06
C LYS A 281 18.67 1.76 -14.82
N ARG A 282 18.80 1.64 -16.15
CA ARG A 282 17.79 1.00 -17.00
C ARG A 282 17.62 -0.48 -16.67
N LEU A 283 18.70 -1.24 -16.57
CA LEU A 283 18.64 -2.65 -16.16
C LEU A 283 18.00 -2.82 -14.78
N GLY A 284 18.36 -1.97 -13.83
CA GLY A 284 17.72 -2.00 -12.51
C GLY A 284 16.20 -1.81 -12.59
N TYR A 285 15.74 -0.84 -13.38
CA TYR A 285 14.33 -0.62 -13.63
C TYR A 285 13.66 -1.84 -14.31
N LEU A 286 14.23 -2.34 -15.41
CA LEU A 286 13.68 -3.46 -16.17
C LEU A 286 13.63 -4.76 -15.34
N TYR A 287 14.65 -5.05 -14.55
CA TYR A 287 14.63 -6.18 -13.64
C TYR A 287 13.61 -6.01 -12.52
N THR A 288 13.36 -4.78 -12.07
CA THR A 288 12.30 -4.50 -11.09
C THR A 288 10.93 -4.76 -11.70
N THR A 289 10.69 -4.28 -12.92
CA THR A 289 9.43 -4.48 -13.66
C THR A 289 9.16 -5.96 -13.95
N THR A 290 10.22 -6.72 -14.26
CA THR A 290 10.13 -8.18 -14.51
C THR A 290 10.21 -9.01 -13.21
N HIS A 291 10.10 -8.39 -12.04
CA HIS A 291 10.15 -9.03 -10.72
C HIS A 291 11.44 -9.80 -10.41
N ASN A 292 12.51 -9.55 -11.13
CA ASN A 292 13.82 -10.13 -10.84
C ASN A 292 14.60 -9.26 -9.86
N HIS A 293 14.14 -9.26 -8.61
CA HIS A 293 14.65 -8.35 -7.58
C HIS A 293 16.14 -8.50 -7.29
N GLU A 294 16.69 -9.72 -7.36
CA GLU A 294 18.12 -9.95 -7.12
C GLU A 294 19.00 -9.28 -8.17
N LYS A 295 18.65 -9.46 -9.45
CA LYS A 295 19.37 -8.79 -10.53
C LYS A 295 19.17 -7.27 -10.52
N ALA A 296 17.98 -6.81 -10.14
CA ALA A 296 17.70 -5.38 -9.97
C ALA A 296 18.60 -4.76 -8.88
N ILE A 297 18.70 -5.42 -7.73
CA ILE A 297 19.62 -5.01 -6.65
C ILE A 297 21.05 -4.92 -7.15
N HIS A 298 21.51 -5.97 -7.84
CA HIS A 298 22.87 -5.99 -8.38
C HIS A 298 23.14 -4.86 -9.37
N ALA A 299 22.19 -4.57 -10.25
CA ALA A 299 22.29 -3.47 -11.21
C ALA A 299 22.34 -2.10 -10.50
N TYR A 300 21.43 -1.85 -9.57
CA TYR A 300 21.42 -0.58 -8.82
C TYR A 300 22.64 -0.43 -7.90
N LEU A 301 23.14 -1.50 -7.30
CA LEU A 301 24.40 -1.44 -6.53
C LEU A 301 25.59 -1.00 -7.39
N ASN A 302 25.66 -1.50 -8.64
CA ASN A 302 26.70 -1.07 -9.58
C ASN A 302 26.47 0.39 -10.03
N ALA A 303 25.22 0.82 -10.19
CA ALA A 303 24.92 2.23 -10.46
C ALA A 303 25.36 3.14 -9.29
N VAL A 304 25.08 2.75 -8.04
CA VAL A 304 25.50 3.50 -6.82
C VAL A 304 27.01 3.60 -6.71
N LYS A 305 27.79 2.58 -7.11
CA LYS A 305 29.26 2.67 -7.14
C LYS A 305 29.76 3.78 -8.07
N LEU A 306 29.02 4.03 -9.15
CA LEU A 306 29.36 5.07 -10.14
C LEU A 306 28.81 6.44 -9.76
N ASP A 307 27.68 6.48 -9.09
CA ASP A 307 27.04 7.72 -8.61
C ASP A 307 26.42 7.49 -7.22
N GLN A 308 27.19 7.77 -6.19
CA GLN A 308 26.78 7.65 -4.80
C GLN A 308 25.80 8.76 -4.34
N LYS A 309 25.67 9.83 -5.12
CA LYS A 309 24.84 11.00 -4.76
C LYS A 309 23.45 10.98 -5.37
N ASP A 310 23.14 9.99 -6.19
CA ASP A 310 21.78 9.84 -6.75
C ASP A 310 20.83 9.24 -5.72
N ALA A 311 20.02 10.08 -5.09
CA ALA A 311 19.03 9.65 -4.11
C ALA A 311 18.03 8.62 -4.67
N ASN A 312 17.69 8.66 -5.97
CA ASN A 312 16.75 7.72 -6.57
C ASN A 312 17.30 6.28 -6.58
N LEU A 313 18.61 6.11 -6.78
CA LEU A 313 19.24 4.79 -6.70
C LEU A 313 19.11 4.19 -5.30
N HIS A 314 19.30 5.01 -4.29
CA HIS A 314 19.13 4.60 -2.89
C HIS A 314 17.67 4.27 -2.58
N TYR A 315 16.69 5.04 -3.07
CA TYR A 315 15.27 4.71 -2.95
C TYR A 315 14.92 3.38 -3.60
N ASN A 316 15.39 3.17 -4.83
CA ASN A 316 15.14 1.91 -5.55
C ASN A 316 15.73 0.70 -4.81
N LEU A 317 16.94 0.83 -4.27
CA LEU A 317 17.56 -0.21 -3.45
C LEU A 317 16.78 -0.45 -2.15
N SER A 318 16.35 0.62 -1.48
CA SER A 318 15.50 0.49 -0.28
C SER A 318 14.23 -0.29 -0.59
N TYR A 319 13.52 0.09 -1.64
CA TYR A 319 12.31 -0.61 -2.08
C TYR A 319 12.56 -2.09 -2.38
N LEU A 320 13.62 -2.42 -3.12
CA LEU A 320 13.95 -3.79 -3.47
C LEU A 320 14.38 -4.64 -2.26
N TYR A 321 15.14 -4.07 -1.34
CA TYR A 321 15.48 -4.75 -0.11
C TYR A 321 14.27 -4.95 0.80
N GLU A 322 13.32 -4.03 0.82
CA GLU A 322 12.03 -4.20 1.51
C GLU A 322 11.23 -5.35 0.89
N LYS A 323 11.11 -5.41 -0.45
CA LYS A 323 10.44 -6.49 -1.18
C LYS A 323 11.08 -7.87 -0.97
N THR A 324 12.39 -7.92 -0.76
CA THR A 324 13.14 -9.15 -0.48
C THR A 324 13.26 -9.48 1.02
N GLY A 325 12.58 -8.72 1.88
CA GLY A 325 12.53 -8.96 3.33
C GLY A 325 13.80 -8.54 4.09
N GLN A 326 14.74 -7.87 3.44
CA GLN A 326 16.01 -7.42 4.04
C GLN A 326 15.86 -6.03 4.65
N LYS A 327 15.05 -5.94 5.72
CA LYS A 327 14.63 -4.66 6.34
C LYS A 327 15.80 -3.76 6.77
N GLU A 328 16.91 -4.34 7.25
CA GLU A 328 18.10 -3.57 7.69
C GLU A 328 18.74 -2.81 6.51
N LYS A 329 18.92 -3.51 5.41
CA LYS A 329 19.48 -2.89 4.20
C LYS A 329 18.50 -1.90 3.59
N ALA A 330 17.20 -2.21 3.63
CA ALA A 330 16.17 -1.28 3.17
C ALA A 330 16.24 0.05 3.93
N ASN A 331 16.31 0.02 5.25
CA ASN A 331 16.44 1.21 6.08
C ASN A 331 17.78 1.94 5.85
N PHE A 332 18.89 1.21 5.69
CA PHE A 332 20.18 1.81 5.37
C PHE A 332 20.15 2.62 4.08
N TYR A 333 19.55 2.05 3.03
CA TYR A 333 19.45 2.77 1.76
C TYR A 333 18.41 3.89 1.79
N LEU A 334 17.33 3.73 2.55
CA LEU A 334 16.35 4.81 2.76
C LEU A 334 16.98 6.00 3.49
N ASP A 335 17.80 5.74 4.51
CA ASP A 335 18.53 6.76 5.26
C ASP A 335 19.47 7.57 4.34
N ASN A 336 20.25 6.87 3.51
CA ASN A 336 21.10 7.52 2.51
C ASN A 336 20.27 8.38 1.54
N ALA A 337 19.12 7.87 1.09
CA ALA A 337 18.26 8.58 0.15
C ALA A 337 17.70 9.89 0.74
N VAL A 338 17.14 9.83 1.98
CA VAL A 338 16.59 11.02 2.64
C VAL A 338 17.66 12.00 3.11
N THR A 339 18.88 11.53 3.32
CA THR A 339 20.04 12.37 3.62
C THR A 339 20.44 13.16 2.38
N LEU A 340 20.51 12.52 1.22
CA LEU A 340 20.80 13.16 -0.06
C LEU A 340 19.69 14.11 -0.52
N ARG A 341 18.47 13.85 -0.13
CA ARG A 341 17.28 14.67 -0.45
C ARG A 341 16.63 15.16 0.84
N SER A 342 17.25 16.16 1.46
CA SER A 342 16.82 16.69 2.78
C SER A 342 15.37 17.17 2.83
N GLY A 343 14.81 17.61 1.70
CA GLY A 343 13.40 18.04 1.58
C GLY A 343 12.39 16.90 1.41
N ASP A 344 12.81 15.63 1.37
CA ASP A 344 11.90 14.50 1.30
C ASP A 344 11.34 14.15 2.68
N LEU A 345 10.29 14.87 3.05
CA LEU A 345 9.62 14.68 4.34
C LEU A 345 8.90 13.33 4.43
N GLU A 346 8.36 12.84 3.32
CA GLU A 346 7.65 11.56 3.28
C GLU A 346 8.62 10.38 3.48
N GLY A 347 9.76 10.40 2.80
CA GLY A 347 10.82 9.43 3.01
C GLY A 347 11.33 9.41 4.44
N ARG A 348 11.52 10.59 5.07
CA ARG A 348 11.89 10.71 6.48
C ARG A 348 10.85 10.11 7.43
N LEU A 349 9.56 10.38 7.17
CA LEU A 349 8.45 9.79 7.95
C LEU A 349 8.42 8.26 7.82
N LYS A 350 8.60 7.74 6.61
CA LYS A 350 8.68 6.29 6.38
C LYS A 350 9.86 5.67 7.13
N LEU A 351 11.03 6.29 7.06
CA LEU A 351 12.21 5.81 7.76
C LEU A 351 12.01 5.85 9.28
N ALA A 352 11.47 6.94 9.82
CA ALA A 352 11.15 7.05 11.24
C ALA A 352 10.19 5.94 11.69
N HIS A 353 9.15 5.67 10.92
CA HIS A 353 8.23 4.56 11.20
C HIS A 353 8.94 3.20 11.23
N ASN A 354 9.75 2.91 10.23
CA ASN A 354 10.52 1.67 10.17
C ASN A 354 11.51 1.52 11.34
N LEU A 355 12.09 2.64 11.80
CA LEU A 355 12.99 2.66 12.96
C LEU A 355 12.21 2.44 14.27
N MET A 356 11.02 3.01 14.39
CA MET A 356 10.12 2.75 15.53
C MET A 356 9.70 1.28 15.63
N GLU A 357 9.43 0.61 14.50
CA GLU A 357 9.15 -0.84 14.49
C GLU A 357 10.32 -1.70 15.03
N LYS A 358 11.51 -1.14 15.05
CA LYS A 358 12.75 -1.79 15.52
C LYS A 358 13.23 -1.29 16.87
N ASP A 359 12.41 -0.49 17.54
CA ASP A 359 12.73 0.18 18.80
C ASP A 359 13.97 1.11 18.74
N ASP A 360 14.39 1.53 17.53
CA ASP A 360 15.44 2.53 17.35
C ASP A 360 14.85 3.94 17.47
N PHE A 361 14.33 4.25 18.65
CA PHE A 361 13.62 5.49 18.93
C PHE A 361 14.53 6.72 18.75
N LYS A 362 15.81 6.59 19.09
CA LYS A 362 16.76 7.71 18.97
C LYS A 362 16.89 8.21 17.54
N ARG A 363 17.13 7.31 16.57
CA ARG A 363 17.22 7.68 15.16
C ARG A 363 15.87 8.11 14.59
N ALA A 364 14.77 7.45 15.01
CA ALA A 364 13.43 7.87 14.64
C ALA A 364 13.16 9.32 15.04
N ARG A 365 13.53 9.70 16.27
CA ARG A 365 13.43 11.07 16.78
C ARG A 365 14.22 12.08 15.93
N GLU A 366 15.43 11.74 15.51
CA GLU A 366 16.26 12.60 14.67
C GLU A 366 15.59 12.89 13.31
N HIS A 367 15.03 11.86 12.66
CA HIS A 367 14.33 12.04 11.38
C HIS A 367 13.02 12.82 11.53
N LEU A 368 12.25 12.55 12.60
CA LEU A 368 11.03 13.28 12.90
C LEU A 368 11.31 14.76 13.24
N ALA A 369 12.37 15.04 13.97
CA ALA A 369 12.80 16.41 14.24
C ALA A 369 13.12 17.16 12.94
N GLY A 370 13.81 16.51 11.98
CA GLY A 370 14.07 17.10 10.67
C GLY A 370 12.82 17.33 9.82
N VAL A 371 11.74 16.55 10.02
CA VAL A 371 10.43 16.83 9.41
C VAL A 371 9.79 18.05 10.07
N LEU A 372 9.78 18.10 11.40
CA LEU A 372 9.14 19.16 12.17
C LEU A 372 9.90 20.51 12.07
N GLU A 373 11.19 20.50 11.77
CA GLU A 373 11.95 21.71 11.46
C GLU A 373 11.45 22.39 10.18
N GLN A 374 11.10 21.61 9.16
CA GLN A 374 10.60 22.14 7.88
C GLN A 374 9.07 22.32 7.90
N LYS A 375 8.36 21.47 8.61
CA LYS A 375 6.90 21.46 8.75
C LYS A 375 6.49 21.33 10.22
N PRO A 376 6.52 22.41 11.00
CA PRO A 376 6.25 22.36 12.44
C PRO A 376 4.86 21.86 12.82
N ASP A 377 3.91 21.92 11.88
CA ASP A 377 2.51 21.56 12.09
C ASP A 377 2.12 20.23 11.41
N ASP A 378 3.10 19.41 11.03
CA ASP A 378 2.80 18.10 10.45
C ASP A 378 2.28 17.13 11.52
N MET A 379 0.95 16.92 11.49
CA MET A 379 0.26 16.10 12.48
C MET A 379 0.78 14.66 12.54
N LYS A 380 1.20 14.09 11.40
CA LYS A 380 1.74 12.73 11.36
C LYS A 380 3.09 12.66 12.06
N ALA A 381 3.98 13.64 11.78
CA ALA A 381 5.26 13.74 12.45
C ALA A 381 5.10 13.98 13.95
N LEU A 382 4.19 14.88 14.35
CA LEU A 382 3.91 15.17 15.75
C LEU A 382 3.38 13.92 16.49
N SER A 383 2.45 13.18 15.89
CA SER A 383 1.90 11.95 16.49
C SER A 383 2.97 10.86 16.64
N MET A 384 3.82 10.67 15.63
CA MET A 384 4.92 9.74 15.70
C MET A 384 5.98 10.19 16.73
N MET A 385 6.29 11.49 16.81
CA MET A 385 7.19 12.06 17.80
C MET A 385 6.67 11.82 19.22
N ALA A 386 5.38 11.99 19.43
CA ALA A 386 4.76 11.69 20.74
C ALA A 386 4.97 10.23 21.14
N GLN A 387 4.73 9.28 20.22
CA GLN A 387 4.95 7.85 20.50
C GLN A 387 6.43 7.53 20.82
N VAL A 388 7.35 8.14 20.09
CA VAL A 388 8.79 8.00 20.35
C VAL A 388 9.14 8.50 21.75
N LEU A 389 8.66 9.70 22.11
CA LEU A 389 8.95 10.32 23.41
C LEU A 389 8.30 9.57 24.58
N GLU A 390 7.14 8.96 24.37
CA GLU A 390 6.52 8.04 25.34
C GLU A 390 7.43 6.84 25.62
N LYS A 391 7.95 6.21 24.55
CA LYS A 391 8.85 5.06 24.69
C LYS A 391 10.20 5.41 25.30
N GLU A 392 10.72 6.59 25.00
CA GLU A 392 11.95 7.11 25.63
C GLU A 392 11.72 7.59 27.07
N GLY A 393 10.49 7.84 27.50
CA GLY A 393 10.14 8.37 28.81
C GLY A 393 10.48 9.86 28.97
N ASP A 394 10.68 10.61 27.88
CA ASP A 394 10.96 12.04 27.91
C ASP A 394 9.67 12.86 28.10
N LYS A 395 9.15 12.82 29.33
CA LYS A 395 7.88 13.49 29.70
C LYS A 395 7.88 14.98 29.39
N LYS A 396 9.03 15.65 29.47
CA LYS A 396 9.15 17.09 29.24
C LYS A 396 8.97 17.44 27.75
N ALA A 397 9.64 16.71 26.87
CA ALA A 397 9.49 16.89 25.44
C ALA A 397 8.09 16.46 24.98
N LEU A 398 7.57 15.35 25.52
CA LEU A 398 6.24 14.82 25.24
C LEU A 398 5.14 15.85 25.54
N LYS A 399 5.22 16.49 26.70
CA LYS A 399 4.31 17.62 27.05
C LYS A 399 4.30 18.69 25.96
N THR A 400 5.47 19.12 25.49
CA THR A 400 5.59 20.14 24.45
C THR A 400 4.93 19.70 23.13
N ILE A 401 5.11 18.43 22.75
CA ILE A 401 4.50 17.86 21.54
C ILE A 401 2.96 17.80 21.69
N TYR A 402 2.45 17.34 22.82
CA TYR A 402 1.01 17.29 23.06
C TYR A 402 0.38 18.69 23.04
N GLN A 403 1.03 19.67 23.67
CA GLN A 403 0.58 21.07 23.60
C GLN A 403 0.55 21.59 22.17
N LYS A 404 1.55 21.23 21.36
CA LYS A 404 1.59 21.60 19.94
C LYS A 404 0.45 20.95 19.16
N ILE A 405 0.19 19.66 19.37
CA ILE A 405 -0.93 18.95 18.73
C ILE A 405 -2.26 19.64 19.07
N LEU A 406 -2.50 19.92 20.36
CA LEU A 406 -3.73 20.60 20.82
C LEU A 406 -3.85 22.04 20.33
N SER A 407 -2.74 22.73 20.08
CA SER A 407 -2.77 24.07 19.48
C SER A 407 -3.25 24.04 18.01
N ILE A 408 -3.03 22.93 17.30
CA ILE A 408 -3.44 22.72 15.92
C ILE A 408 -4.87 22.16 15.86
N ASN A 409 -5.13 21.13 16.67
CA ASN A 409 -6.44 20.51 16.79
C ASN A 409 -6.88 20.41 18.26
N PRO A 410 -7.61 21.39 18.78
CA PRO A 410 -8.08 21.40 20.17
C PRO A 410 -9.07 20.29 20.52
N ARG A 411 -9.56 19.54 19.54
CA ARG A 411 -10.55 18.46 19.75
C ARG A 411 -9.93 17.07 19.81
N GLU A 412 -8.63 16.97 19.97
CA GLU A 412 -7.93 15.70 20.15
C GLU A 412 -8.06 15.21 21.60
N ASP A 413 -9.22 14.63 21.92
CA ASP A 413 -9.60 14.24 23.29
C ASP A 413 -8.56 13.32 23.95
N ILE A 414 -8.02 12.35 23.19
CA ILE A 414 -7.00 11.41 23.70
C ILE A 414 -5.70 12.14 24.06
N ILE A 415 -5.30 13.11 23.23
CA ILE A 415 -4.10 13.90 23.49
C ILE A 415 -4.30 14.82 24.70
N ALA A 416 -5.48 15.41 24.83
CA ALA A 416 -5.84 16.19 26.00
C ALA A 416 -5.80 15.33 27.27
N TYR A 417 -6.39 14.13 27.23
CA TYR A 417 -6.30 13.17 28.32
C TYR A 417 -4.86 12.83 28.68
N ASN A 418 -4.03 12.48 27.69
CA ASN A 418 -2.63 12.12 27.92
C ASN A 418 -1.81 13.28 28.51
N LEU A 419 -2.08 14.51 28.05
CA LEU A 419 -1.45 15.70 28.62
C LEU A 419 -1.90 15.96 30.05
N GLY A 420 -3.20 15.81 30.32
CA GLY A 420 -3.74 15.85 31.67
C GLY A 420 -3.11 14.81 32.60
N ALA A 421 -2.93 13.59 32.10
CA ALA A 421 -2.29 12.50 32.83
C ALA A 421 -0.82 12.81 33.17
N LEU A 422 -0.06 13.35 32.21
CA LEU A 422 1.32 13.80 32.43
C LEU A 422 1.42 14.87 33.53
N GLU A 423 0.55 15.87 33.49
CA GLU A 423 0.49 16.92 34.50
C GLU A 423 0.08 16.38 35.87
N TYR A 424 -0.87 15.46 35.93
CA TYR A 424 -1.34 14.82 37.15
C TYR A 424 -0.23 13.97 37.82
N GLU A 425 0.51 13.19 37.00
CA GLU A 425 1.63 12.38 37.50
C GLU A 425 2.76 13.23 38.12
N VAL A 426 3.03 14.40 37.55
CA VAL A 426 4.05 15.33 38.09
C VAL A 426 3.52 16.13 39.29
N GLY A 427 2.22 16.05 39.56
CA GLY A 427 1.56 16.77 40.67
C GLY A 427 1.10 18.17 40.33
N ASN A 428 1.08 18.54 39.06
CA ASN A 428 0.56 19.82 38.58
C ASN A 428 -0.96 19.76 38.43
N LEU A 429 -1.67 19.62 39.55
CA LEU A 429 -3.08 19.33 39.56
C LEU A 429 -3.95 20.41 38.88
N LYS A 430 -3.57 21.68 39.03
CA LYS A 430 -4.32 22.81 38.41
C LYS A 430 -4.17 22.83 36.91
N GLU A 431 -3.01 22.46 36.42
CA GLU A 431 -2.72 22.35 34.99
C GLU A 431 -3.39 21.13 34.35
N ALA A 432 -3.50 20.01 35.09
CA ALA A 432 -4.18 18.79 34.65
C ALA A 432 -5.70 18.96 34.51
N LEU A 433 -6.29 19.75 35.42
CA LEU A 433 -7.75 19.86 35.58
C LEU A 433 -8.50 20.19 34.26
N PRO A 434 -8.16 21.26 33.50
CA PRO A 434 -8.91 21.64 32.31
C PRO A 434 -8.87 20.55 31.21
N TYR A 435 -7.86 19.74 31.17
CA TYR A 435 -7.76 18.66 30.19
C TYR A 435 -8.72 17.51 30.50
N PHE A 436 -8.83 17.12 31.78
CA PHE A 436 -9.77 16.08 32.19
C PHE A 436 -11.20 16.59 32.16
N GLU A 437 -11.45 17.86 32.52
CA GLU A 437 -12.77 18.48 32.37
C GLU A 437 -13.24 18.49 30.90
N ALA A 438 -12.34 18.82 29.97
CA ALA A 438 -12.64 18.77 28.54
C ALA A 438 -12.91 17.34 28.06
N PHE A 439 -12.17 16.37 28.56
CA PHE A 439 -12.32 14.96 28.18
C PHE A 439 -13.69 14.39 28.59
N VAL A 440 -14.14 14.65 29.82
CA VAL A 440 -15.42 14.10 30.30
C VAL A 440 -16.63 14.74 29.61
N LEU A 441 -16.50 15.91 28.96
CA LEU A 441 -17.56 16.46 28.12
C LEU A 441 -17.87 15.57 26.90
N SER A 442 -16.85 14.92 26.36
CA SER A 442 -16.99 13.98 25.23
C SER A 442 -17.21 12.53 25.70
N HIS A 443 -16.75 12.20 26.92
CA HIS A 443 -16.79 10.86 27.49
C HIS A 443 -17.39 10.85 28.90
N PRO A 444 -18.67 11.23 29.07
CA PRO A 444 -19.30 11.38 30.36
C PRO A 444 -19.49 10.07 31.14
N GLU A 445 -19.26 8.92 30.51
CA GLU A 445 -19.32 7.59 31.12
C GLU A 445 -17.95 7.05 31.58
N ASP A 446 -16.87 7.79 31.35
CA ASP A 446 -15.53 7.33 31.78
C ASP A 446 -15.32 7.53 33.30
N ALA A 447 -15.64 6.50 34.05
CA ALA A 447 -15.50 6.50 35.49
C ALA A 447 -14.06 6.68 35.97
N ASN A 448 -13.02 6.35 35.16
CA ASN A 448 -11.62 6.55 35.57
C ASN A 448 -11.30 8.05 35.63
N VAL A 449 -11.73 8.79 34.59
CA VAL A 449 -11.49 10.24 34.53
C VAL A 449 -12.29 10.97 35.61
N HIS A 450 -13.55 10.58 35.86
CA HIS A 450 -14.32 11.09 37.00
C HIS A 450 -13.61 10.81 38.32
N GLY A 451 -12.96 9.64 38.48
CA GLY A 451 -12.14 9.32 39.64
C GLY A 451 -10.92 10.24 39.80
N ILE A 452 -10.24 10.52 38.70
CA ILE A 452 -9.12 11.47 38.69
C ILE A 452 -9.60 12.89 39.04
N LEU A 453 -10.68 13.36 38.44
CA LEU A 453 -11.26 14.66 38.74
C LEU A 453 -11.69 14.77 40.19
N PHE A 454 -12.33 13.73 40.74
CA PHE A 454 -12.66 13.64 42.15
C PHE A 454 -11.44 13.80 43.05
N ASP A 455 -10.35 13.09 42.74
CA ASP A 455 -9.09 13.18 43.50
C ASP A 455 -8.43 14.55 43.40
N ILE A 456 -8.39 15.15 42.18
CA ILE A 456 -7.88 16.50 41.97
C ILE A 456 -8.71 17.52 42.81
N TYR A 457 -10.02 17.53 42.65
CA TYR A 457 -10.89 18.48 43.38
C TYR A 457 -10.78 18.30 44.91
N LYS A 458 -10.64 17.07 45.38
CA LYS A 458 -10.44 16.76 46.80
C LYS A 458 -9.13 17.34 47.32
N LYS A 459 -8.02 17.13 46.55
CA LYS A 459 -6.69 17.67 46.91
C LYS A 459 -6.65 19.21 46.85
N GLU A 460 -7.30 19.82 45.87
CA GLU A 460 -7.46 21.27 45.71
C GLU A 460 -8.50 21.87 46.66
N LYS A 461 -9.13 21.07 47.54
CA LYS A 461 -10.18 21.49 48.48
C LYS A 461 -11.43 22.09 47.83
N SER A 462 -11.67 21.79 46.57
CA SER A 462 -12.86 22.16 45.81
C SER A 462 -13.98 21.15 46.06
N PHE A 463 -14.41 21.02 47.33
CA PHE A 463 -15.26 19.93 47.79
C PHE A 463 -16.64 19.86 47.11
N SER A 464 -17.20 21.00 46.68
CA SER A 464 -18.47 21.02 45.93
C SER A 464 -18.31 20.36 44.54
N SER A 465 -17.19 20.59 43.87
CA SER A 465 -16.87 19.92 42.60
C SER A 465 -16.58 18.45 42.83
N ALA A 466 -15.78 18.14 43.86
CA ALA A 466 -15.51 16.75 44.24
C ALA A 466 -16.83 15.98 44.54
N LEU A 467 -17.83 16.60 45.14
CA LEU A 467 -19.12 15.96 45.40
C LEU A 467 -19.84 15.63 44.06
N ARG A 468 -19.81 16.54 43.07
CA ARG A 468 -20.44 16.25 41.79
C ARG A 468 -19.79 15.02 41.11
N GLU A 469 -18.49 14.97 41.12
CA GLU A 469 -17.76 13.79 40.58
C GLU A 469 -18.05 12.51 41.37
N ALA A 470 -18.08 12.61 42.71
CA ALA A 470 -18.44 11.50 43.58
C ALA A 470 -19.86 10.97 43.29
N ILE A 471 -20.84 11.86 43.05
CA ILE A 471 -22.20 11.46 42.68
C ILE A 471 -22.20 10.75 41.34
N THR A 472 -21.50 11.28 40.33
CA THR A 472 -21.32 10.62 39.02
C THR A 472 -20.67 9.25 39.15
N LEU A 473 -19.64 9.12 39.98
CA LEU A 473 -18.99 7.85 40.24
C LEU A 473 -19.92 6.84 40.89
N VAL A 474 -20.79 7.26 41.82
CA VAL A 474 -21.82 6.37 42.38
C VAL A 474 -22.81 5.92 41.29
N GLU A 475 -23.07 6.76 40.27
CA GLU A 475 -23.88 6.37 39.14
C GLU A 475 -23.19 5.32 38.26
N LEU A 476 -21.89 5.50 37.97
CA LEU A 476 -21.10 4.68 37.05
C LEU A 476 -20.51 3.43 37.71
N ARG A 477 -19.99 3.56 38.95
CA ARG A 477 -19.33 2.50 39.70
C ARG A 477 -19.74 2.48 41.16
N PRO A 478 -20.95 2.04 41.50
CA PRO A 478 -21.50 2.13 42.84
C PRO A 478 -20.81 1.23 43.92
N VAL A 479 -19.73 0.60 43.60
CA VAL A 479 -19.04 -0.38 44.51
C VAL A 479 -17.86 0.24 45.26
N GLU A 480 -17.38 1.41 44.92
CA GLU A 480 -16.19 2.04 45.52
C GLU A 480 -16.46 2.64 46.90
N GLY A 481 -15.87 2.04 47.96
CA GLY A 481 -16.15 2.44 49.34
C GLY A 481 -15.71 3.86 49.73
N ASP A 482 -14.52 4.29 49.32
CA ASP A 482 -13.93 5.59 49.70
C ASP A 482 -14.74 6.82 49.22
N ILE A 483 -15.46 6.63 48.13
CA ILE A 483 -16.35 7.67 47.61
C ILE A 483 -17.50 7.95 48.55
N TYR A 484 -18.08 6.91 49.15
CA TYR A 484 -19.18 7.03 50.10
C TYR A 484 -18.73 7.68 51.38
N ASP A 485 -17.51 7.39 51.85
CA ASP A 485 -16.95 8.02 53.06
C ASP A 485 -16.86 9.55 52.84
N PHE A 486 -16.39 9.98 51.68
CA PHE A 486 -16.37 11.41 51.30
C PHE A 486 -17.78 12.01 51.24
N ILE A 487 -18.70 11.33 50.53
CA ILE A 487 -20.10 11.77 50.41
C ILE A 487 -20.73 11.96 51.79
N VAL A 488 -20.56 10.99 52.69
CA VAL A 488 -21.12 11.02 54.05
C VAL A 488 -20.50 12.12 54.88
N GLU A 489 -19.18 12.28 54.82
CA GLU A 489 -18.49 13.35 55.53
C GLU A 489 -18.93 14.74 55.06
N TYR A 490 -18.90 14.94 53.75
CA TYR A 490 -19.16 16.27 53.21
C TYR A 490 -20.65 16.67 53.26
N MET A 491 -21.56 15.81 52.77
CA MET A 491 -22.99 16.06 52.85
C MET A 491 -23.52 16.12 54.28
N GLY A 492 -22.92 15.30 55.16
CA GLY A 492 -23.21 15.31 56.59
C GLY A 492 -22.87 16.67 57.26
N LYS A 493 -21.70 17.24 56.90
CA LYS A 493 -21.35 18.61 57.35
C LYS A 493 -22.26 19.67 56.84
N GLN A 494 -22.85 19.49 55.67
CA GLN A 494 -23.86 20.40 55.06
C GLN A 494 -25.27 20.13 55.63
N GLY A 495 -25.49 19.04 56.32
CA GLY A 495 -26.81 18.64 56.84
C GLY A 495 -27.73 18.06 55.73
N ASP A 496 -27.22 17.78 54.53
CA ASP A 496 -27.99 17.20 53.41
C ASP A 496 -28.12 15.67 53.52
N TYR A 497 -28.66 15.20 54.61
CA TYR A 497 -28.94 13.78 54.82
C TYR A 497 -30.00 13.25 53.83
N LYS A 498 -30.91 14.11 53.35
CA LYS A 498 -31.97 13.73 52.40
C LYS A 498 -31.39 13.39 51.05
N GLY A 499 -30.45 14.19 50.51
CA GLY A 499 -29.76 13.94 49.27
C GLY A 499 -28.84 12.72 49.34
N MET A 500 -28.28 12.39 50.52
CA MET A 500 -27.40 11.25 50.77
C MET A 500 -28.12 9.91 50.61
N ILE A 501 -29.40 9.81 51.03
CA ILE A 501 -30.15 8.54 51.08
C ILE A 501 -30.14 7.77 49.75
N PRO A 502 -30.54 8.34 48.59
CA PRO A 502 -30.57 7.59 47.35
C PRO A 502 -29.18 7.09 46.90
N LEU A 503 -28.13 7.84 47.19
CA LEU A 503 -26.75 7.45 46.87
C LEU A 503 -26.31 6.20 47.69
N LEU A 504 -26.58 6.22 49.00
CA LEU A 504 -26.32 5.11 49.86
C LEU A 504 -27.13 3.85 49.49
N GLN A 505 -28.40 4.04 49.13
CA GLN A 505 -29.25 2.92 48.67
C GLN A 505 -28.70 2.28 47.43
N LYS A 506 -28.18 3.08 46.47
CA LYS A 506 -27.55 2.58 45.27
C LYS A 506 -26.30 1.75 45.57
N GLY A 507 -25.44 2.25 46.44
CA GLY A 507 -24.25 1.52 46.90
C GLY A 507 -24.58 0.21 47.57
N ILE A 508 -25.60 0.19 48.45
CA ILE A 508 -26.07 -1.02 49.13
C ILE A 508 -26.63 -2.03 48.15
N LYS A 509 -27.35 -1.56 47.08
CA LYS A 509 -27.90 -2.43 46.04
C LYS A 509 -26.76 -3.10 45.24
N ALA A 510 -25.69 -2.37 44.97
CA ALA A 510 -24.52 -2.90 44.24
C ALA A 510 -23.64 -3.81 45.12
N ASN A 511 -23.52 -3.51 46.38
CA ASN A 511 -22.78 -4.29 47.37
C ASN A 511 -23.54 -4.49 48.68
N PRO A 512 -24.46 -5.45 48.73
CA PRO A 512 -25.32 -5.70 49.89
C PRO A 512 -24.55 -6.04 51.17
N ASN A 513 -23.34 -6.54 51.04
CA ASN A 513 -22.53 -6.98 52.19
C ASN A 513 -21.75 -5.83 52.87
N GLN A 514 -21.78 -4.63 52.34
CA GLN A 514 -21.07 -3.46 52.87
C GLN A 514 -21.82 -2.82 54.05
N THR A 515 -21.58 -3.34 55.24
CA THR A 515 -22.26 -2.91 56.46
C THR A 515 -22.07 -1.42 56.76
N ALA A 516 -20.93 -0.82 56.38
CA ALA A 516 -20.68 0.62 56.56
C ALA A 516 -21.75 1.48 55.85
N LEU A 517 -22.10 1.16 54.60
CA LEU A 517 -23.15 1.89 53.88
C LEU A 517 -24.52 1.76 54.55
N LYS A 518 -24.84 0.58 55.08
CA LYS A 518 -26.10 0.38 55.84
C LYS A 518 -26.12 1.22 57.09
N LYS A 519 -25.00 1.33 57.82
CA LYS A 519 -24.86 2.19 59.02
C LYS A 519 -25.03 3.69 58.67
N TYR A 520 -24.39 4.14 57.54
CA TYR A 520 -24.56 5.51 57.07
C TYR A 520 -26.01 5.80 56.68
N LEU A 521 -26.68 4.84 56.04
CA LEU A 521 -28.09 5.00 55.66
C LEU A 521 -28.99 5.04 56.89
N VAL A 522 -28.71 4.27 57.96
CA VAL A 522 -29.40 4.38 59.24
C VAL A 522 -29.26 5.78 59.80
N ALA A 523 -28.03 6.31 59.89
CA ALA A 523 -27.80 7.65 60.38
C ALA A 523 -28.56 8.72 59.57
N ALA A 524 -28.57 8.60 58.24
CA ALA A 524 -29.28 9.50 57.36
C ALA A 524 -30.82 9.45 57.59
N TYR A 525 -31.39 8.25 57.73
CA TYR A 525 -32.80 8.07 58.08
C TYR A 525 -33.16 8.70 59.41
N LEU A 526 -32.32 8.51 60.44
CA LEU A 526 -32.56 9.10 61.74
C LEU A 526 -32.51 10.62 61.72
N LYS A 527 -31.56 11.22 60.98
CA LYS A 527 -31.43 12.67 60.86
C LYS A 527 -32.55 13.29 60.03
N THR A 528 -33.22 12.51 59.16
CA THR A 528 -34.36 12.97 58.35
C THR A 528 -35.74 12.61 58.96
N GLY A 529 -35.78 12.04 60.20
CA GLY A 529 -37.02 11.68 60.84
C GLY A 529 -37.70 10.39 60.31
N GLN A 530 -37.00 9.64 59.45
CA GLN A 530 -37.52 8.38 58.85
C GLN A 530 -37.21 7.19 59.74
N GLU A 531 -37.67 7.23 61.01
CA GLU A 531 -37.29 6.28 62.05
C GLU A 531 -37.65 4.82 61.70
N ASP A 532 -38.83 4.59 61.10
CA ASP A 532 -39.22 3.21 60.75
C ASP A 532 -38.32 2.58 59.71
N LEU A 533 -37.80 3.36 58.76
CA LEU A 533 -36.82 2.90 57.78
C LEU A 533 -35.47 2.65 58.44
N ALA A 534 -35.06 3.51 59.39
CA ALA A 534 -33.85 3.32 60.17
C ALA A 534 -33.92 2.00 60.95
N ILE A 535 -35.00 1.78 61.65
CA ILE A 535 -35.20 0.55 62.45
C ILE A 535 -35.14 -0.70 61.57
N ARG A 536 -35.86 -0.71 60.42
CA ARG A 536 -35.81 -1.84 59.46
C ARG A 536 -34.38 -2.12 59.01
N ARG A 537 -33.64 -1.08 58.71
CA ARG A 537 -32.26 -1.25 58.26
C ARG A 537 -31.31 -1.74 59.38
N MET A 538 -31.54 -1.31 60.60
CA MET A 538 -30.85 -1.79 61.77
C MET A 538 -31.14 -3.30 62.01
N GLU A 539 -32.38 -3.73 61.84
CA GLU A 539 -32.79 -5.15 61.94
C GLU A 539 -32.09 -6.00 60.87
N GLU A 540 -31.92 -5.46 59.66
CA GLU A 540 -31.17 -6.15 58.60
C GLU A 540 -29.70 -6.35 58.97
N ILE A 541 -29.07 -5.27 59.50
CA ILE A 541 -27.66 -5.35 59.93
C ILE A 541 -27.52 -6.40 61.05
N LEU A 542 -28.46 -6.40 61.99
CA LEU A 542 -28.46 -7.37 63.09
C LEU A 542 -28.56 -8.81 62.57
N ARG A 543 -29.42 -9.07 61.62
CA ARG A 543 -29.56 -10.43 61.01
C ARG A 543 -28.34 -10.90 60.24
N GLU A 544 -27.68 -9.98 59.51
CA GLU A 544 -26.55 -10.34 58.67
C GLU A 544 -25.22 -10.37 59.40
N LYS A 545 -24.99 -9.42 60.33
CA LYS A 545 -23.74 -9.26 61.09
C LYS A 545 -24.02 -8.80 62.53
N PRO A 546 -24.45 -9.71 63.38
CA PRO A 546 -24.83 -9.39 64.77
C PRO A 546 -23.72 -8.70 65.58
N GLN A 547 -22.45 -9.07 65.33
CA GLN A 547 -21.30 -8.49 66.03
C GLN A 547 -21.07 -7.00 65.72
N ASP A 548 -21.55 -6.53 64.56
CA ASP A 548 -21.40 -5.15 64.16
C ASP A 548 -22.56 -4.26 64.62
N ALA A 549 -23.57 -4.86 65.25
CA ALA A 549 -24.82 -4.21 65.63
C ALA A 549 -24.83 -3.56 67.03
N GLY A 550 -23.79 -3.70 67.85
CA GLY A 550 -23.79 -3.34 69.26
C GLY A 550 -24.28 -1.90 69.55
N VAL A 551 -23.68 -0.90 68.92
CA VAL A 551 -24.09 0.53 69.12
C VAL A 551 -25.48 0.78 68.53
N LEU A 552 -25.80 0.12 67.42
CA LEU A 552 -27.11 0.26 66.75
C LEU A 552 -28.24 -0.34 67.61
N LEU A 553 -27.99 -1.42 68.31
CA LEU A 553 -28.97 -2.06 69.18
C LEU A 553 -29.37 -1.18 70.37
N GLN A 554 -28.41 -0.47 70.97
CA GLN A 554 -28.72 0.54 71.96
C GLN A 554 -29.60 1.64 71.39
N GLU A 555 -29.25 2.19 70.22
CA GLU A 555 -30.01 3.24 69.56
C GLU A 555 -31.44 2.75 69.20
N ILE A 556 -31.59 1.52 68.71
CA ILE A 556 -32.90 0.92 68.45
C ILE A 556 -33.70 0.82 69.72
N PHE A 557 -33.12 0.33 70.81
CA PHE A 557 -33.79 0.17 72.07
C PHE A 557 -34.30 1.51 72.61
N GLU A 558 -33.44 2.54 72.65
CA GLU A 558 -33.83 3.87 73.14
C GLU A 558 -35.01 4.45 72.36
N ARG A 559 -34.97 4.34 71.02
CA ARG A 559 -36.05 4.88 70.16
C ARG A 559 -37.36 4.12 70.25
N LEU A 560 -37.28 2.78 70.31
CA LEU A 560 -38.49 1.98 70.47
C LEU A 560 -39.09 2.14 71.87
N ARG A 561 -38.22 2.30 72.88
CA ARG A 561 -38.64 2.59 74.24
C ARG A 561 -39.39 3.91 74.30
N ASP A 562 -38.90 5.00 73.67
CA ASP A 562 -39.53 6.33 73.64
C ASP A 562 -40.86 6.30 72.86
N ARG A 563 -41.05 5.34 71.99
CA ARG A 563 -42.33 5.10 71.27
C ARG A 563 -43.24 4.10 72.01
N SER A 564 -42.78 3.52 73.12
CA SER A 564 -43.53 2.49 73.84
C SER A 564 -43.85 1.27 72.98
N ASP A 565 -42.94 0.91 71.99
CA ASP A 565 -43.09 -0.27 71.11
C ASP A 565 -42.34 -1.48 71.68
N ASP A 566 -42.76 -1.87 72.91
CA ASP A 566 -42.12 -2.89 73.70
C ASP A 566 -42.15 -4.29 73.03
N GLU A 567 -43.18 -4.64 72.27
CA GLU A 567 -43.25 -5.89 71.52
C GLU A 567 -42.18 -5.98 70.45
N LYS A 568 -41.91 -4.87 69.79
CA LYS A 568 -40.86 -4.80 68.77
C LYS A 568 -39.45 -4.87 69.39
N ILE A 569 -39.28 -4.26 70.58
CA ILE A 569 -38.04 -4.44 71.40
C ILE A 569 -37.82 -5.93 71.67
N ILE A 570 -38.86 -6.65 72.12
CA ILE A 570 -38.75 -8.09 72.38
C ILE A 570 -38.30 -8.87 71.13
N GLY A 571 -38.90 -8.58 69.94
CA GLY A 571 -38.56 -9.26 68.70
C GLY A 571 -37.11 -9.09 68.30
N ILE A 572 -36.61 -7.84 68.37
CA ILE A 572 -35.26 -7.50 67.97
C ILE A 572 -34.23 -7.98 68.95
N MET A 573 -34.47 -7.77 70.27
CA MET A 573 -33.51 -8.15 71.29
C MET A 573 -33.39 -9.65 71.50
N LYS A 574 -34.42 -10.41 71.19
CA LYS A 574 -34.30 -11.90 71.08
C LYS A 574 -33.24 -12.30 70.08
N GLN A 575 -33.32 -11.75 68.86
CA GLN A 575 -32.35 -12.04 67.81
C GLN A 575 -30.93 -11.63 68.23
N ALA A 576 -30.81 -10.44 68.92
CA ALA A 576 -29.54 -9.97 69.45
C ALA A 576 -28.92 -10.93 70.51
N VAL A 577 -29.76 -11.43 71.42
CA VAL A 577 -29.32 -12.40 72.44
C VAL A 577 -28.98 -13.74 71.84
N GLU A 578 -29.71 -14.21 70.80
CA GLU A 578 -29.38 -15.44 70.08
C GLU A 578 -28.01 -15.31 69.36
N ALA A 579 -27.74 -14.16 68.80
CA ALA A 579 -26.50 -13.89 68.13
C ALA A 579 -25.32 -13.63 69.07
N SER A 580 -25.56 -13.07 70.26
CA SER A 580 -24.57 -12.77 71.29
C SER A 580 -25.06 -13.19 72.64
N PRO A 581 -25.06 -14.52 72.96
CA PRO A 581 -25.65 -15.04 74.21
C PRO A 581 -24.98 -14.59 75.52
N LYS A 582 -23.75 -14.12 75.42
CA LYS A 582 -23.01 -13.61 76.58
C LYS A 582 -23.14 -12.12 76.85
N ASP A 583 -23.85 -11.40 75.97
CA ASP A 583 -24.05 -9.96 76.15
C ASP A 583 -25.19 -9.69 77.13
N ALA A 584 -24.82 -9.17 78.33
CA ALA A 584 -25.77 -8.87 79.35
C ALA A 584 -26.64 -7.66 79.10
N ALA A 585 -26.17 -6.68 78.23
CA ALA A 585 -26.93 -5.50 77.87
C ALA A 585 -28.18 -5.86 77.07
N TYR A 586 -28.05 -6.75 76.08
CA TYR A 586 -29.20 -7.15 75.27
C TYR A 586 -30.26 -7.89 76.05
N ARG A 587 -29.81 -8.72 77.00
CA ARG A 587 -30.71 -9.36 77.97
C ARG A 587 -31.39 -8.31 78.85
N GLY A 588 -30.66 -7.28 79.29
CA GLY A 588 -31.24 -6.15 80.05
C GLY A 588 -32.34 -5.43 79.34
N TYR A 589 -32.15 -5.19 78.02
CA TYR A 589 -33.19 -4.61 77.17
C TYR A 589 -34.41 -5.52 77.01
N LEU A 590 -34.21 -6.83 76.87
CA LEU A 590 -35.30 -7.82 76.91
C LEU A 590 -36.04 -7.82 78.22
N ILE A 591 -35.35 -7.80 79.33
CA ILE A 591 -35.96 -7.75 80.71
C ILE A 591 -36.86 -6.53 80.78
N TYR A 592 -36.36 -5.37 80.39
CA TYR A 592 -37.17 -4.14 80.34
C TYR A 592 -38.48 -4.32 79.58
N ALA A 593 -38.41 -4.78 78.34
CA ALA A 593 -39.57 -4.92 77.47
C ALA A 593 -40.53 -6.03 77.94
N TYR A 594 -40.02 -7.15 78.47
CA TYR A 594 -40.84 -8.20 79.04
C TYR A 594 -41.61 -7.70 80.29
N LEU A 595 -40.96 -6.91 81.13
CA LEU A 595 -41.62 -6.38 82.29
C LEU A 595 -42.72 -5.34 81.93
N LYS A 596 -42.45 -4.55 80.92
CA LYS A 596 -43.45 -3.56 80.38
C LYS A 596 -44.66 -4.26 79.75
N THR A 597 -44.47 -5.39 79.09
CA THR A 597 -45.55 -6.15 78.44
C THR A 597 -46.18 -7.19 79.35
N GLY A 598 -45.82 -7.23 80.63
CA GLY A 598 -46.37 -8.16 81.65
C GLY A 598 -45.92 -9.59 81.42
N LYS A 599 -44.87 -9.85 80.63
CA LYS A 599 -44.28 -11.22 80.39
C LYS A 599 -43.24 -11.55 81.42
N GLU A 600 -43.70 -11.74 82.70
CA GLU A 600 -42.85 -11.92 83.87
C GLU A 600 -42.00 -13.22 83.84
N GLY A 601 -42.56 -14.30 83.26
CA GLY A 601 -41.82 -15.56 83.12
C GLY A 601 -40.56 -15.41 82.30
N PRO A 602 -40.65 -14.98 81.01
CA PRO A 602 -39.50 -14.69 80.14
C PRO A 602 -38.52 -13.67 80.75
N ALA A 603 -38.99 -12.64 81.49
CA ALA A 603 -38.12 -11.69 82.15
C ALA A 603 -37.22 -12.37 83.23
N LYS A 604 -37.82 -13.28 84.03
CA LYS A 604 -37.07 -14.10 85.06
C LYS A 604 -35.97 -14.92 84.36
N GLU A 605 -36.27 -15.62 83.27
CA GLU A 605 -35.30 -16.38 82.48
C GLU A 605 -34.10 -15.55 82.01
N GLN A 606 -34.35 -14.32 81.55
CA GLN A 606 -33.24 -13.42 81.14
C GLN A 606 -32.42 -12.94 82.35
N MET A 607 -33.06 -12.62 83.46
CA MET A 607 -32.36 -12.25 84.70
C MET A 607 -31.44 -13.41 85.19
N GLU A 608 -31.95 -14.62 85.26
CA GLU A 608 -31.18 -15.78 85.55
C GLU A 608 -29.98 -16.05 84.64
N ALA A 609 -30.19 -15.79 83.34
CA ALA A 609 -29.13 -15.91 82.34
C ALA A 609 -28.04 -14.86 82.55
N ILE A 610 -28.38 -13.62 82.94
CA ILE A 610 -27.40 -12.57 83.26
C ILE A 610 -26.66 -12.98 84.54
N LEU A 611 -27.36 -13.47 85.62
CA LEU A 611 -26.81 -13.86 86.90
C LEU A 611 -25.83 -15.04 86.75
N LYS A 612 -26.02 -15.96 85.79
CA LYS A 612 -25.02 -16.98 85.44
C LYS A 612 -23.70 -16.37 84.88
N LEU A 613 -23.79 -15.21 84.19
CA LEU A 613 -22.64 -14.49 83.67
C LEU A 613 -21.99 -13.57 84.74
N ARG A 614 -22.85 -13.02 85.67
CA ARG A 614 -22.48 -12.04 86.69
C ARG A 614 -23.07 -12.53 88.03
N PRO A 615 -22.51 -13.54 88.63
CA PRO A 615 -23.08 -14.14 89.90
C PRO A 615 -23.21 -13.17 91.05
N ASN A 616 -22.37 -12.15 91.08
CA ASN A 616 -22.31 -11.18 92.18
C ASN A 616 -23.10 -9.89 91.90
N ASP A 617 -24.03 -9.86 90.87
CA ASP A 617 -24.85 -8.72 90.58
C ASP A 617 -26.01 -8.63 91.60
N LEU A 618 -25.73 -7.88 92.65
CA LEU A 618 -26.63 -7.73 93.79
C LEU A 618 -28.01 -7.12 93.39
N ASP A 619 -27.96 -6.08 92.58
CA ASP A 619 -29.18 -5.39 92.18
C ASP A 619 -30.08 -6.32 91.33
N LEU A 620 -29.45 -7.10 90.47
CA LEU A 620 -30.22 -8.01 89.58
C LEU A 620 -30.79 -9.21 90.42
N TRP A 621 -30.06 -9.72 91.42
CA TRP A 621 -30.61 -10.71 92.30
C TRP A 621 -31.79 -10.15 93.09
N LEU A 622 -31.69 -8.96 93.57
CA LEU A 622 -32.76 -8.31 94.30
C LEU A 622 -34.04 -8.08 93.42
N GLN A 623 -33.81 -7.64 92.14
CA GLN A 623 -34.89 -7.54 91.20
C GLN A 623 -35.55 -8.87 90.85
N LEU A 624 -34.78 -9.93 90.69
CA LEU A 624 -35.29 -11.28 90.45
C LEU A 624 -36.06 -11.81 91.66
N ALA A 625 -35.60 -11.52 92.85
CA ALA A 625 -36.28 -11.92 94.04
C ALA A 625 -37.66 -11.24 94.20
N ARG A 626 -37.70 -9.92 93.96
CA ARG A 626 -38.99 -9.16 94.01
C ARG A 626 -39.94 -9.67 92.88
N LEU A 627 -39.42 -9.98 91.68
CA LEU A 627 -40.24 -10.48 90.60
C LEU A 627 -40.85 -11.86 90.90
N ARG A 628 -40.02 -12.76 91.48
CA ARG A 628 -40.48 -14.08 91.92
C ARG A 628 -41.52 -13.99 93.05
N GLU A 629 -41.31 -13.10 93.99
CA GLU A 629 -42.29 -12.87 95.05
C GLU A 629 -43.59 -12.36 94.49
N LYS A 630 -43.56 -11.37 93.58
CA LYS A 630 -44.74 -10.86 92.92
C LYS A 630 -45.52 -11.94 92.16
N THR A 631 -44.80 -12.90 91.54
CA THR A 631 -45.40 -14.00 90.80
C THR A 631 -45.75 -15.23 91.65
N ASN A 632 -45.70 -15.13 92.97
CA ASN A 632 -46.00 -16.14 93.92
C ASN A 632 -45.06 -17.37 93.91
N ASP A 633 -43.85 -17.19 93.34
CA ASP A 633 -42.78 -18.17 93.37
C ASP A 633 -41.99 -17.97 94.72
N ILE A 634 -42.62 -18.39 95.82
CA ILE A 634 -42.05 -18.20 97.13
C ILE A 634 -40.70 -18.89 97.35
N ALA A 635 -40.59 -20.07 96.89
CA ALA A 635 -39.32 -20.85 97.01
C ALA A 635 -38.19 -20.23 96.20
N GLY A 636 -38.45 -19.81 94.95
CA GLY A 636 -37.49 -19.17 94.12
C GLY A 636 -37.13 -17.73 94.61
N ALA A 637 -38.07 -16.98 95.15
CA ALA A 637 -37.84 -15.68 95.74
C ALA A 637 -36.93 -15.82 97.00
N SER A 638 -37.23 -16.79 97.91
CA SER A 638 -36.39 -17.07 99.09
C SER A 638 -34.95 -17.34 98.72
N LYS A 639 -34.72 -18.18 97.69
CA LYS A 639 -33.37 -18.51 97.23
C LYS A 639 -32.69 -17.25 96.62
N ALA A 640 -33.38 -16.42 95.90
CA ALA A 640 -32.80 -15.19 95.30
C ALA A 640 -32.44 -14.16 96.36
N TYR A 641 -33.30 -13.98 97.43
CA TYR A 641 -32.95 -13.11 98.54
C TYR A 641 -31.76 -13.72 99.37
N GLN A 642 -31.67 -15.00 99.46
CA GLN A 642 -30.48 -15.67 100.11
C GLN A 642 -29.19 -15.31 99.32
N GLN A 643 -29.20 -15.34 97.97
CA GLN A 643 -28.04 -14.99 97.22
C GLN A 643 -27.68 -13.47 97.38
N VAL A 644 -28.66 -12.59 97.56
CA VAL A 644 -28.42 -11.17 97.91
C VAL A 644 -27.69 -11.10 99.27
N LEU A 645 -28.10 -11.89 100.24
CA LEU A 645 -27.47 -11.91 101.56
C LEU A 645 -26.09 -12.60 101.61
N GLU A 646 -25.82 -13.54 100.68
CA GLU A 646 -24.49 -14.09 100.46
C GLU A 646 -23.51 -13.07 99.94
N ILE A 647 -24.00 -12.13 99.06
CA ILE A 647 -23.20 -11.05 98.47
C ILE A 647 -23.09 -9.85 99.47
N SER A 648 -24.20 -9.53 100.17
CA SER A 648 -24.30 -8.42 101.09
C SER A 648 -25.09 -8.89 102.35
N PRO A 649 -24.41 -9.39 103.37
CA PRO A 649 -25.06 -9.95 104.54
C PRO A 649 -25.98 -8.98 105.36
N GLU A 650 -25.68 -7.73 105.30
CA GLU A 650 -26.44 -6.67 105.99
C GLU A 650 -27.52 -5.99 105.17
N HIS A 651 -27.84 -6.54 103.94
CA HIS A 651 -28.82 -5.91 103.08
C HIS A 651 -30.25 -5.85 103.70
N PRO A 652 -30.77 -4.72 104.15
CA PRO A 652 -31.93 -4.66 105.00
C PRO A 652 -33.17 -5.26 104.35
N GLU A 653 -33.46 -4.94 103.11
CA GLU A 653 -34.65 -5.42 102.37
C GLU A 653 -34.56 -6.96 102.16
N ALA A 654 -33.40 -7.47 101.78
CA ALA A 654 -33.25 -8.86 101.50
C ALA A 654 -33.40 -9.70 102.82
N SER A 655 -32.84 -9.22 103.94
CA SER A 655 -33.00 -9.83 105.26
C SER A 655 -34.43 -9.91 105.65
N GLU A 656 -35.19 -8.79 105.55
CA GLU A 656 -36.62 -8.73 105.94
C GLU A 656 -37.45 -9.67 105.05
N ALA A 657 -37.26 -9.59 103.72
CA ALA A 657 -38.03 -10.35 102.76
C ALA A 657 -37.75 -11.86 102.90
N TYR A 658 -36.42 -12.26 103.00
CA TYR A 658 -36.04 -13.64 103.25
C TYR A 658 -36.65 -14.25 104.46
N LEU A 659 -36.64 -13.58 105.62
CA LEU A 659 -37.28 -14.01 106.86
C LEU A 659 -38.77 -14.14 106.71
N ARG A 660 -39.42 -13.18 106.18
CA ARG A 660 -40.89 -13.14 105.90
C ARG A 660 -41.30 -14.37 105.04
N LEU A 661 -40.58 -14.64 103.94
CA LEU A 661 -40.90 -15.74 103.05
C LEU A 661 -40.64 -17.12 103.65
N ARG A 662 -39.58 -17.27 104.49
CA ARG A 662 -39.26 -18.48 105.24
C ARG A 662 -40.32 -18.82 106.28
N LEU A 663 -40.88 -17.80 106.96
CA LEU A 663 -41.96 -17.95 107.89
C LEU A 663 -43.26 -18.38 107.20
N LYS A 664 -43.57 -17.88 106.01
CA LYS A 664 -44.69 -18.32 105.20
C LYS A 664 -44.55 -19.74 104.68
N GLY A 665 -43.34 -20.18 104.42
CA GLY A 665 -43.05 -21.54 103.89
C GLY A 665 -43.19 -22.59 104.99
N VAL A 666 -42.89 -22.24 106.26
CA VAL A 666 -43.05 -23.14 107.40
C VAL A 666 -44.51 -23.37 107.78
N GLY A 667 -45.36 -22.37 107.55
CA GLY A 667 -46.83 -22.51 107.84
C GLY A 667 -47.63 -23.38 106.83
N LYS A 668 -47.01 -23.77 105.70
CA LYS A 668 -47.61 -24.70 104.75
C LYS A 668 -47.09 -26.17 104.92
N ALA A 669 -46.06 -26.37 105.67
CA ALA A 669 -45.55 -27.70 105.93
C ALA A 669 -46.25 -28.39 107.11
N ASP A 670 -47.06 -27.65 107.84
CA ASP A 670 -47.87 -28.18 108.92
C ASP A 670 -49.30 -28.48 108.56
N GLU A 671 -49.72 -28.24 107.25
CA GLU A 671 -51.06 -28.53 106.74
C GLU A 671 -51.10 -29.69 105.66
N GLU A 672 -50.01 -30.36 105.36
CA GLU A 672 -49.91 -31.67 104.68
C GLU A 672 -49.46 -32.72 105.66
#